data_f8d0f198ee26733fd9b8fb0f5ef4cf61
#
_entry.id   f8d0f198ee26733fd9b8fb0f5ef4cf61
#
_cell.length_a   1.000
_cell.length_b   1.000
_cell.length_c   1.000
_cell.angle_alpha   90.00
_cell.angle_beta   90.00
_cell.angle_gamma   90.00
#
_symmetry.space_group_name_H-M   'P 1'
#
loop_
_entity.id
_entity.type
_entity.pdbx_description
1 polymer ?
#
loop_
_entity_poly.entity_id
_entity_poly.type
_entity_poly.pdbx_seq_one_letter_code
_entity_poly.pdbx_strand_id
1 'polypeptide(L)'
;MSVEAVATPHSRARRWRVTLPLLALAALVLACHVQPARAVILPAQTIDGPSEDIVGFGGVAMAEDGTGGLVYLKRVDGVAHVFVSRYAGGHWMAPIRVDTEQPYAASWPRIGAANGGELVVVWATPFATENDRPVDELVGATLGPGSAVFGPAMLIDPDIHDGTGTSPDLAMSSTGQADVVYRVITVGIGQKTTIPLLRAGDVVEEVRVAHYDGERWSNLGAINRDPGVSMRPPTEANAPKIAIGPTGNGVVVWQEPDIEGVARIWARRLFGSTLNYVLPVSVESFAGAPIGDDADAPSVAVSWLGQADVAYRQSAGPGSPLPGPRIFLNILPNGESSSGAEFGGASIADSAVTGGKSASIGPPSIDIDEKEDMRLLYDANGTPRVIEGDDKGLTAALSLGPGFVGSEASAASVMNPQGGGVSAWPSADAQGDPAVAVREDFPTGAAQTALVSGGAGGPISELTVGRSGLGDGLIAFQQGPLGDAAIVAAQATAPPAELVFSAPKGWVKPSQAVIAWQPAISADGPLRYSVVLDGRTLPAPAGALQMHLDSRGLGAGRHRVQLLATDIDGQSTLSSPSPLLIDGELPAVTIARAQGGYGVSVRVSDAHSGVDARAVSVSFGDGHSARGHKRFVHRYARGGVYQVVVHVRDKLGDAGVVRRLVSVR
;
A
#
# COMPACT_ATOMS: atom_id res chain seq x y z
N MET A 1 -27.07 -65.73 37.97
CA MET A 1 -26.79 -65.33 39.36
C MET A 1 -26.79 -63.79 39.26
N SER A 2 -27.95 -63.17 39.53
CA SER A 2 -28.40 -62.67 40.85
C SER A 2 -27.51 -61.52 41.29
N VAL A 3 -27.93 -60.31 41.61
CA VAL A 3 -29.13 -59.86 42.29
C VAL A 3 -29.40 -58.39 41.98
N GLU A 4 -30.67 -58.07 41.78
CA GLU A 4 -31.33 -56.79 41.89
C GLU A 4 -31.01 -55.98 43.17
N ALA A 5 -31.06 -54.67 43.04
CA ALA A 5 -31.65 -53.87 44.14
C ALA A 5 -32.26 -52.61 43.59
N VAL A 6 -33.51 -52.54 43.73
CA VAL A 6 -34.52 -51.49 43.59
C VAL A 6 -34.32 -50.40 44.65
N ALA A 7 -34.52 -49.17 44.34
CA ALA A 7 -35.09 -48.18 45.24
C ALA A 7 -35.65 -46.96 44.47
N THR A 8 -36.82 -46.63 44.83
CA THR A 8 -37.84 -45.73 44.33
C THR A 8 -37.63 -44.25 44.68
N PRO A 9 -38.52 -43.36 44.29
CA PRO A 9 -38.24 -41.99 43.89
C PRO A 9 -38.66 -40.95 44.95
N HIS A 10 -38.06 -39.78 44.89
CA HIS A 10 -38.69 -38.60 45.48
C HIS A 10 -38.61 -37.37 44.56
N SER A 11 -39.77 -36.92 44.25
CA SER A 11 -40.20 -35.65 43.71
C SER A 11 -39.52 -34.42 44.30
N ARG A 12 -39.22 -33.45 43.45
CA ARG A 12 -39.78 -32.09 43.53
C ARG A 12 -39.32 -31.19 42.39
N ALA A 13 -40.30 -30.66 41.77
CA ALA A 13 -40.30 -29.65 40.74
C ALA A 13 -39.76 -28.29 41.21
N ARG A 14 -39.54 -27.42 40.21
CA ARG A 14 -39.31 -25.97 40.23
C ARG A 14 -37.89 -25.50 40.39
N ARG A 15 -37.24 -25.32 39.25
CA ARG A 15 -36.37 -24.17 38.98
C ARG A 15 -36.12 -24.04 37.46
N TRP A 16 -37.12 -23.69 36.73
CA TRP A 16 -37.02 -23.16 35.36
C TRP A 16 -37.65 -21.77 35.37
N ARG A 17 -36.83 -20.72 35.43
CA ARG A 17 -37.17 -19.35 35.05
C ARG A 17 -36.09 -18.35 35.51
N VAL A 18 -34.84 -18.41 35.01
CA VAL A 18 -33.94 -17.25 35.11
C VAL A 18 -32.81 -17.26 34.04
N THR A 19 -32.77 -18.20 33.11
CA THR A 19 -31.61 -18.30 32.18
C THR A 19 -31.81 -17.73 30.77
N LEU A 20 -33.01 -17.27 30.39
CA LEU A 20 -33.24 -16.71 29.07
C LEU A 20 -32.82 -15.23 28.85
N PRO A 21 -32.84 -14.31 29.81
CA PRO A 21 -32.43 -12.94 29.53
C PRO A 21 -30.90 -12.72 29.50
N LEU A 22 -30.10 -13.61 30.10
CA LEU A 22 -28.63 -13.46 30.10
C LEU A 22 -27.97 -13.91 28.79
N LEU A 23 -28.56 -14.85 28.05
CA LEU A 23 -28.07 -15.29 26.74
C LEU A 23 -28.44 -14.30 25.64
N ALA A 24 -29.55 -13.61 25.73
CA ALA A 24 -29.93 -12.55 24.81
C ALA A 24 -29.08 -11.27 24.97
N LEU A 25 -28.65 -10.97 26.21
CA LEU A 25 -27.75 -9.85 26.49
C LEU A 25 -26.31 -10.14 26.04
N ALA A 26 -25.85 -11.40 26.16
CA ALA A 26 -24.55 -11.82 25.67
C ALA A 26 -24.49 -11.83 24.11
N ALA A 27 -25.57 -12.18 23.43
CA ALA A 27 -25.66 -12.13 21.98
C ALA A 27 -25.73 -10.69 21.42
N LEU A 28 -26.31 -9.73 22.19
CA LEU A 28 -26.39 -8.33 21.79
C LEU A 28 -25.06 -7.57 22.03
N VAL A 29 -24.21 -8.05 22.95
CA VAL A 29 -22.87 -7.47 23.19
C VAL A 29 -21.83 -7.98 22.17
N LEU A 30 -22.07 -9.11 21.50
CA LEU A 30 -21.19 -9.63 20.46
C LEU A 30 -21.37 -8.92 19.09
N ALA A 31 -22.40 -8.11 18.91
CA ALA A 31 -22.71 -7.47 17.62
C ALA A 31 -22.08 -6.09 17.42
N CYS A 32 -21.21 -5.62 18.33
CA CYS A 32 -20.54 -4.31 18.23
C CYS A 32 -19.02 -4.40 18.38
N HIS A 33 -18.41 -5.51 18.02
CA HIS A 33 -16.98 -5.49 17.77
C HIS A 33 -16.80 -4.95 16.35
N VAL A 34 -16.44 -3.67 16.23
CA VAL A 34 -15.81 -3.15 15.03
C VAL A 34 -14.59 -4.04 14.80
N GLN A 35 -14.67 -4.92 13.81
CA GLN A 35 -13.50 -5.73 13.44
C GLN A 35 -12.39 -4.79 13.01
N PRO A 36 -11.13 -5.07 13.32
CA PRO A 36 -10.03 -4.30 12.75
C PRO A 36 -10.19 -4.33 11.24
N ALA A 37 -9.87 -3.19 10.62
CA ALA A 37 -9.84 -3.07 9.17
C ALA A 37 -9.09 -4.26 8.56
N ARG A 38 -9.70 -4.89 7.58
CA ARG A 38 -9.11 -5.99 6.83
C ARG A 38 -9.12 -5.58 5.39
N ALA A 39 -8.00 -5.75 4.70
CA ALA A 39 -8.00 -5.67 3.24
C ALA A 39 -9.04 -6.60 2.65
N VAL A 40 -9.50 -6.26 1.48
CA VAL A 40 -10.39 -7.09 0.70
C VAL A 40 -9.78 -7.27 -0.69
N ILE A 41 -9.56 -8.52 -1.08
CA ILE A 41 -9.20 -8.84 -2.46
C ILE A 41 -10.52 -8.97 -3.23
N LEU A 42 -10.75 -8.03 -4.14
CA LEU A 42 -11.96 -8.00 -4.94
C LEU A 42 -11.92 -9.05 -6.06
N PRO A 43 -13.08 -9.55 -6.53
CA PRO A 43 -13.14 -10.46 -7.66
C PRO A 43 -12.48 -9.87 -8.91
N ALA A 44 -11.77 -10.70 -9.67
CA ALA A 44 -11.17 -10.28 -10.91
C ALA A 44 -12.22 -9.86 -11.95
N GLN A 45 -11.83 -8.91 -12.79
CA GLN A 45 -12.59 -8.41 -13.92
C GLN A 45 -11.85 -8.70 -15.22
N THR A 46 -12.54 -9.18 -16.24
CA THR A 46 -12.01 -9.22 -17.60
C THR A 46 -12.05 -7.80 -18.18
N ILE A 47 -10.87 -7.28 -18.49
CA ILE A 47 -10.71 -5.92 -19.05
C ILE A 47 -10.94 -5.95 -20.55
N ASP A 48 -10.39 -6.96 -21.23
CA ASP A 48 -10.59 -7.20 -22.67
C ASP A 48 -10.49 -8.69 -22.98
N GLY A 49 -11.22 -9.16 -23.98
CA GLY A 49 -11.20 -10.56 -24.41
C GLY A 49 -12.28 -11.43 -23.72
N PRO A 50 -12.20 -12.77 -23.84
CA PRO A 50 -11.19 -13.53 -24.61
C PRO A 50 -11.22 -13.19 -26.11
N SER A 51 -10.05 -13.14 -26.75
CA SER A 51 -9.93 -12.81 -28.17
C SER A 51 -8.62 -13.36 -28.77
N GLU A 52 -8.68 -13.81 -30.02
CA GLU A 52 -7.49 -14.14 -30.82
C GLU A 52 -6.59 -12.93 -31.14
N ASP A 53 -7.16 -11.73 -30.99
CA ASP A 53 -6.43 -10.49 -31.28
C ASP A 53 -5.56 -10.01 -30.12
N ILE A 54 -5.75 -10.53 -28.88
CA ILE A 54 -4.87 -10.23 -27.77
C ILE A 54 -3.57 -11.03 -27.92
N VAL A 55 -2.44 -10.30 -28.05
CA VAL A 55 -1.15 -10.89 -28.45
C VAL A 55 0.00 -10.59 -27.49
N GLY A 56 -0.24 -9.86 -26.42
CA GLY A 56 0.75 -9.61 -25.39
C GLY A 56 0.24 -8.69 -24.29
N PHE A 57 0.86 -8.79 -23.12
CA PHE A 57 0.59 -7.95 -21.95
C PHE A 57 1.85 -7.22 -21.55
N GLY A 58 1.76 -5.91 -21.27
CA GLY A 58 2.92 -5.07 -20.96
C GLY A 58 3.07 -4.70 -19.50
N GLY A 59 2.03 -4.93 -18.68
CA GLY A 59 2.08 -4.66 -17.25
C GLY A 59 0.99 -3.74 -16.75
N VAL A 60 1.01 -3.52 -15.43
CA VAL A 60 0.16 -2.60 -14.69
C VAL A 60 1.04 -1.63 -13.89
N ALA A 61 0.63 -0.37 -13.82
CA ALA A 61 1.24 0.64 -12.96
C ALA A 61 0.18 1.37 -12.15
N MET A 62 0.53 1.77 -10.95
CA MET A 62 -0.33 2.51 -10.04
C MET A 62 0.47 3.63 -9.36
N ALA A 63 -0.10 4.82 -9.32
CA ALA A 63 0.48 5.99 -8.67
C ALA A 63 0.17 6.02 -7.17
N GLU A 64 0.87 6.87 -6.43
CA GLU A 64 0.67 7.00 -4.98
C GLU A 64 -0.76 7.41 -4.59
N ASP A 65 -1.46 8.16 -5.45
CA ASP A 65 -2.84 8.61 -5.22
C ASP A 65 -3.91 7.57 -5.59
N GLY A 66 -3.51 6.37 -6.01
CA GLY A 66 -4.41 5.28 -6.37
C GLY A 66 -4.92 5.32 -7.82
N THR A 67 -4.46 6.28 -8.63
CA THR A 67 -4.70 6.24 -10.07
C THR A 67 -3.69 5.35 -10.79
N GLY A 68 -4.04 4.84 -11.97
CA GLY A 68 -3.12 3.96 -12.69
C GLY A 68 -3.68 3.46 -14.02
N GLY A 69 -3.08 2.37 -14.51
CA GLY A 69 -3.51 1.74 -15.73
C GLY A 69 -2.75 0.47 -16.05
N LEU A 70 -3.25 -0.28 -17.00
CA LEU A 70 -2.59 -1.45 -17.57
C LEU A 70 -2.43 -1.27 -19.10
N VAL A 71 -1.39 -1.87 -19.64
CA VAL A 71 -1.05 -1.81 -21.07
C VAL A 71 -0.95 -3.21 -21.67
N TYR A 72 -1.44 -3.38 -22.89
CA TYR A 72 -1.40 -4.65 -23.61
C TYR A 72 -1.38 -4.43 -25.14
N LEU A 73 -1.11 -5.50 -25.87
CA LEU A 73 -1.11 -5.51 -27.34
C LEU A 73 -2.35 -6.23 -27.85
N LYS A 74 -3.05 -5.56 -28.79
CA LYS A 74 -4.20 -6.12 -29.49
C LYS A 74 -4.10 -5.84 -30.99
N ARG A 75 -4.43 -6.83 -31.81
CA ARG A 75 -4.48 -6.64 -33.25
C ARG A 75 -5.71 -5.84 -33.66
N VAL A 76 -5.50 -4.91 -34.58
CA VAL A 76 -6.54 -4.26 -35.35
C VAL A 76 -6.16 -4.41 -36.81
N ASP A 77 -7.04 -4.99 -37.60
CA ASP A 77 -6.77 -5.29 -39.02
C ASP A 77 -5.49 -6.14 -39.22
N GLY A 78 -5.19 -7.04 -38.26
CA GLY A 78 -4.04 -7.95 -38.28
C GLY A 78 -2.73 -7.35 -37.79
N VAL A 79 -2.67 -6.05 -37.44
CA VAL A 79 -1.51 -5.34 -36.92
C VAL A 79 -1.62 -5.17 -35.40
N ALA A 80 -0.57 -5.52 -34.66
CA ALA A 80 -0.53 -5.37 -33.20
C ALA A 80 -0.39 -3.90 -32.81
N HIS A 81 -1.29 -3.39 -31.98
CA HIS A 81 -1.34 -2.02 -31.49
C HIS A 81 -1.38 -1.97 -29.98
N VAL A 82 -0.96 -0.83 -29.42
CA VAL A 82 -0.92 -0.58 -27.99
C VAL A 82 -2.28 -0.11 -27.47
N PHE A 83 -2.81 -0.82 -26.48
CA PHE A 83 -4.03 -0.47 -25.77
C PHE A 83 -3.77 -0.26 -24.29
N VAL A 84 -4.47 0.71 -23.70
CA VAL A 84 -4.43 1.02 -22.27
C VAL A 84 -5.84 1.04 -21.71
N SER A 85 -6.04 0.34 -20.58
CA SER A 85 -7.19 0.57 -19.70
C SER A 85 -6.72 1.37 -18.49
N ARG A 86 -7.39 2.50 -18.22
CA ARG A 86 -7.09 3.37 -17.09
C ARG A 86 -7.83 2.90 -15.84
N TYR A 87 -7.22 3.13 -14.71
CA TYR A 87 -7.80 2.89 -13.40
C TYR A 87 -7.87 4.18 -12.60
N ALA A 88 -9.06 4.56 -12.12
CA ALA A 88 -9.24 5.71 -11.24
C ALA A 88 -10.55 5.59 -10.46
N GLY A 89 -10.54 6.04 -9.19
CA GLY A 89 -11.71 6.05 -8.32
C GLY A 89 -12.31 4.65 -8.09
N GLY A 90 -11.48 3.62 -8.00
CA GLY A 90 -11.91 2.24 -7.78
C GLY A 90 -12.40 1.51 -9.05
N HIS A 91 -12.23 2.07 -10.26
CA HIS A 91 -12.83 1.50 -11.46
C HIS A 91 -11.91 1.48 -12.67
N TRP A 92 -11.97 0.38 -13.43
CA TRP A 92 -11.35 0.27 -14.74
C TRP A 92 -12.21 0.96 -15.81
N MET A 93 -11.56 1.73 -16.65
CA MET A 93 -12.19 2.39 -17.79
C MET A 93 -12.06 1.53 -19.05
N ALA A 94 -12.94 1.75 -20.03
CA ALA A 94 -12.85 1.07 -21.31
C ALA A 94 -11.45 1.29 -21.96
N PRO A 95 -10.87 0.23 -22.55
CA PRO A 95 -9.57 0.34 -23.21
C PRO A 95 -9.57 1.36 -24.36
N ILE A 96 -8.48 2.09 -24.46
CA ILE A 96 -8.23 3.06 -25.54
C ILE A 96 -6.95 2.68 -26.30
N ARG A 97 -6.94 2.86 -27.60
CA ARG A 97 -5.74 2.70 -28.42
C ARG A 97 -4.83 3.91 -28.27
N VAL A 98 -3.55 3.66 -27.99
CA VAL A 98 -2.53 4.70 -27.72
C VAL A 98 -1.82 5.14 -29.00
N ASP A 99 -1.45 4.21 -29.86
CA ASP A 99 -0.65 4.37 -31.07
C ASP A 99 -1.51 4.68 -32.32
N THR A 100 -2.48 5.57 -32.20
CA THR A 100 -3.52 5.81 -33.24
C THR A 100 -2.97 6.25 -34.60
N GLU A 101 -1.79 6.88 -34.63
CA GLU A 101 -1.17 7.38 -35.84
C GLU A 101 -0.09 6.44 -36.42
N GLN A 102 0.14 5.28 -35.75
CA GLN A 102 1.17 4.35 -36.16
C GLN A 102 0.60 3.22 -37.03
N PRO A 103 1.10 3.03 -38.25
CA PRO A 103 0.65 1.96 -39.13
C PRO A 103 1.36 0.62 -38.92
N TYR A 104 2.45 0.60 -38.13
CA TYR A 104 3.31 -0.56 -37.95
C TYR A 104 2.99 -1.27 -36.63
N ALA A 105 3.36 -2.55 -36.56
CA ALA A 105 3.16 -3.34 -35.35
C ALA A 105 3.99 -2.82 -34.18
N ALA A 106 3.35 -2.71 -33.02
CA ALA A 106 4.00 -2.42 -31.75
C ALA A 106 4.45 -3.71 -31.05
N SER A 107 5.52 -3.59 -30.24
CA SER A 107 6.06 -4.66 -29.42
C SER A 107 6.57 -4.11 -28.08
N TRP A 108 6.72 -4.97 -27.08
CA TRP A 108 7.33 -4.66 -25.78
C TRP A 108 6.71 -3.45 -25.05
N PRO A 109 5.38 -3.32 -24.93
CA PRO A 109 4.80 -2.16 -24.25
C PRO A 109 5.14 -2.16 -22.76
N ARG A 110 5.35 -0.98 -22.18
CA ARG A 110 5.49 -0.74 -20.75
C ARG A 110 4.69 0.49 -20.35
N ILE A 111 4.27 0.53 -19.09
CA ILE A 111 3.45 1.62 -18.55
C ILE A 111 4.02 2.10 -17.21
N GLY A 112 4.04 3.41 -17.02
CA GLY A 112 4.29 4.08 -15.76
C GLY A 112 3.09 4.96 -15.39
N ALA A 113 2.90 5.22 -14.10
CA ALA A 113 1.82 6.03 -13.57
C ALA A 113 2.34 7.07 -12.58
N ALA A 114 1.80 8.29 -12.64
CA ALA A 114 2.02 9.36 -11.68
C ALA A 114 0.70 9.92 -11.17
N ASN A 115 0.78 10.71 -10.08
CA ASN A 115 -0.38 11.29 -9.42
C ASN A 115 -1.23 12.15 -10.38
N GLY A 116 -2.54 12.18 -10.15
CA GLY A 116 -3.48 12.90 -11.01
C GLY A 116 -3.93 12.14 -12.23
N GLY A 117 -3.62 10.83 -12.32
CA GLY A 117 -3.98 9.97 -13.44
C GLY A 117 -3.09 10.15 -14.66
N GLU A 118 -1.89 10.70 -14.47
CA GLU A 118 -0.88 10.78 -15.51
C GLU A 118 -0.29 9.41 -15.82
N LEU A 119 -0.15 9.09 -17.12
CA LEU A 119 0.42 7.83 -17.57
C LEU A 119 1.46 8.08 -18.63
N VAL A 120 2.54 7.32 -18.57
CA VAL A 120 3.56 7.24 -19.65
C VAL A 120 3.55 5.81 -20.17
N VAL A 121 3.47 5.65 -21.48
CA VAL A 121 3.53 4.35 -22.17
C VAL A 121 4.65 4.38 -23.16
N VAL A 122 5.50 3.36 -23.14
CA VAL A 122 6.60 3.18 -24.09
C VAL A 122 6.46 1.85 -24.81
N TRP A 123 6.88 1.79 -26.06
CA TRP A 123 6.87 0.56 -26.87
C TRP A 123 7.90 0.65 -27.99
N ALA A 124 8.28 -0.49 -28.55
CA ALA A 124 9.09 -0.54 -29.75
C ALA A 124 8.20 -0.71 -31.00
N THR A 125 8.53 0.00 -32.07
CA THR A 125 7.82 -0.07 -33.36
C THR A 125 8.76 0.30 -34.51
N PRO A 126 8.59 -0.24 -35.73
CA PRO A 126 9.26 0.26 -36.90
C PRO A 126 8.89 1.73 -37.15
N PHE A 127 9.81 2.65 -36.92
CA PHE A 127 9.57 4.08 -37.07
C PHE A 127 10.29 4.69 -38.26
N ALA A 128 11.48 4.18 -38.57
CA ALA A 128 12.28 4.62 -39.69
C ALA A 128 12.67 3.45 -40.59
N THR A 129 12.97 3.73 -41.83
CA THR A 129 13.63 2.78 -42.74
C THR A 129 15.03 3.28 -43.02
N GLU A 130 16.02 2.50 -42.62
CA GLU A 130 17.40 2.76 -43.01
C GLU A 130 17.84 1.66 -43.97
N ASN A 131 18.36 2.08 -45.14
CA ASN A 131 18.76 1.17 -46.22
C ASN A 131 17.67 0.15 -46.61
N ASP A 132 16.42 0.59 -46.72
CA ASP A 132 15.23 -0.23 -47.03
C ASP A 132 14.90 -1.34 -45.98
N ARG A 133 15.43 -1.25 -44.80
CA ARG A 133 15.08 -2.15 -43.66
C ARG A 133 14.35 -1.35 -42.58
N PRO A 134 13.24 -1.88 -42.09
CA PRO A 134 12.60 -1.29 -40.92
C PRO A 134 13.53 -1.44 -39.70
N VAL A 135 13.71 -0.36 -38.95
CA VAL A 135 14.43 -0.31 -37.70
C VAL A 135 13.41 -0.09 -36.60
N ASP A 136 13.39 -1.00 -35.63
CA ASP A 136 12.51 -0.83 -34.45
C ASP A 136 13.11 0.21 -33.53
N GLU A 137 12.42 1.32 -33.41
CA GLU A 137 12.76 2.40 -32.51
C GLU A 137 11.87 2.37 -31.25
N LEU A 138 12.37 2.95 -30.17
CA LEU A 138 11.60 3.13 -28.96
C LEU A 138 10.84 4.44 -29.01
N VAL A 139 9.53 4.37 -28.84
CA VAL A 139 8.63 5.52 -28.81
C VAL A 139 7.82 5.54 -27.53
N GLY A 140 7.35 6.71 -27.14
CA GLY A 140 6.52 6.90 -25.97
C GLY A 140 5.37 7.86 -26.20
N ALA A 141 4.26 7.64 -25.54
CA ALA A 141 3.13 8.56 -25.49
C ALA A 141 2.72 8.82 -24.04
N THR A 142 2.20 10.01 -23.79
CA THR A 142 1.83 10.45 -22.45
C THR A 142 0.37 10.82 -22.38
N LEU A 143 -0.26 10.50 -21.26
CA LEU A 143 -1.57 10.98 -20.87
C LEU A 143 -1.39 11.95 -19.71
N GLY A 144 -1.57 13.24 -19.94
CA GLY A 144 -1.42 14.24 -18.87
C GLY A 144 -2.53 14.18 -17.83
N PRO A 145 -2.33 14.81 -16.66
CA PRO A 145 -3.31 14.84 -15.58
C PRO A 145 -4.67 15.34 -16.05
N GLY A 146 -5.73 14.58 -15.73
CA GLY A 146 -7.10 14.92 -16.12
C GLY A 146 -7.43 14.78 -17.62
N SER A 147 -6.47 14.37 -18.46
CA SER A 147 -6.70 14.13 -19.89
C SER A 147 -7.49 12.81 -20.10
N ALA A 148 -8.25 12.78 -21.20
CA ALA A 148 -8.96 11.57 -21.62
C ALA A 148 -8.27 10.85 -22.79
N VAL A 149 -7.28 11.48 -23.43
CA VAL A 149 -6.58 10.98 -24.63
C VAL A 149 -5.07 11.14 -24.48
N PHE A 150 -4.35 10.16 -25.01
CA PHE A 150 -2.90 10.24 -25.11
C PHE A 150 -2.47 11.31 -26.13
N GLY A 151 -1.35 11.94 -25.84
CA GLY A 151 -0.64 12.79 -26.80
C GLY A 151 -0.05 11.96 -27.95
N PRO A 152 0.51 12.61 -28.96
CA PRO A 152 1.18 11.93 -30.07
C PRO A 152 2.39 11.14 -29.56
N ALA A 153 2.71 10.05 -30.27
CA ALA A 153 3.91 9.28 -29.98
C ALA A 153 5.18 10.12 -30.27
N MET A 154 6.10 10.11 -29.35
CA MET A 154 7.40 10.80 -29.42
C MET A 154 8.51 9.77 -29.52
N LEU A 155 9.52 10.05 -30.36
CA LEU A 155 10.73 9.25 -30.42
C LEU A 155 11.55 9.46 -29.14
N ILE A 156 11.92 8.34 -28.48
CA ILE A 156 12.65 8.39 -27.22
C ILE A 156 14.16 8.52 -27.45
N ASP A 157 14.69 7.80 -28.43
CA ASP A 157 16.11 7.81 -28.75
C ASP A 157 16.32 8.04 -30.25
N PRO A 158 16.53 9.29 -30.66
CA PRO A 158 16.77 9.60 -32.06
C PRO A 158 18.17 9.16 -32.58
N ASP A 159 19.03 8.66 -31.69
CA ASP A 159 20.40 8.26 -32.04
C ASP A 159 20.52 6.75 -32.32
N ILE A 160 19.40 6.02 -32.38
CA ILE A 160 19.38 4.63 -32.86
C ILE A 160 19.40 4.62 -34.39
N HIS A 161 20.58 4.81 -35.00
CA HIS A 161 20.68 4.88 -36.46
C HIS A 161 20.90 3.54 -37.14
N ASP A 162 21.56 2.60 -36.49
CA ASP A 162 21.93 1.30 -37.04
C ASP A 162 21.49 0.11 -36.16
N GLY A 163 20.55 0.34 -35.23
CA GLY A 163 20.19 -0.65 -34.20
C GLY A 163 18.69 -0.80 -34.04
N THR A 164 18.32 -1.83 -33.32
CA THR A 164 16.94 -2.12 -32.91
C THR A 164 16.79 -1.96 -31.41
N GLY A 165 15.92 -1.07 -30.98
CA GLY A 165 15.57 -0.89 -29.56
C GLY A 165 14.60 -1.98 -29.09
N THR A 166 14.96 -2.72 -28.03
CA THR A 166 14.15 -3.85 -27.53
C THR A 166 14.15 -3.93 -26.01
N SER A 167 13.24 -4.72 -25.50
CA SER A 167 13.16 -5.09 -24.06
C SER A 167 13.20 -3.89 -23.10
N PRO A 168 12.36 -2.88 -23.29
CA PRO A 168 12.32 -1.74 -22.38
C PRO A 168 11.81 -2.16 -21.00
N ASP A 169 12.32 -1.46 -19.96
CA ASP A 169 11.75 -1.42 -18.64
C ASP A 169 11.59 0.04 -18.22
N LEU A 170 10.50 0.36 -17.50
CA LEU A 170 10.09 1.74 -17.25
C LEU A 170 9.81 1.93 -15.77
N ALA A 171 10.40 2.96 -15.19
CA ALA A 171 10.07 3.44 -13.86
C ALA A 171 9.60 4.90 -13.92
N MET A 172 8.60 5.25 -13.13
CA MET A 172 8.01 6.58 -13.10
C MET A 172 7.86 7.08 -11.66
N SER A 173 8.24 8.33 -11.43
CA SER A 173 8.05 8.99 -10.14
C SER A 173 6.62 9.48 -9.97
N SER A 174 6.19 9.70 -8.74
CA SER A 174 4.87 10.27 -8.44
C SER A 174 4.64 11.69 -8.98
N THR A 175 5.72 12.36 -9.40
CA THR A 175 5.71 13.74 -9.94
C THR A 175 5.68 13.82 -11.47
N GLY A 176 5.60 12.69 -12.18
CA GLY A 176 5.47 12.66 -13.63
C GLY A 176 6.78 12.52 -14.41
N GLN A 177 7.92 12.42 -13.72
CA GLN A 177 9.20 12.09 -14.36
C GLN A 177 9.33 10.59 -14.53
N ALA A 178 9.92 10.15 -15.64
CA ALA A 178 10.11 8.73 -15.92
C ALA A 178 11.49 8.46 -16.51
N ASP A 179 12.01 7.28 -16.19
CA ASP A 179 13.23 6.76 -16.82
C ASP A 179 12.90 5.43 -17.48
N VAL A 180 13.36 5.27 -18.71
CA VAL A 180 13.27 4.03 -19.47
C VAL A 180 14.67 3.49 -19.73
N VAL A 181 14.89 2.23 -19.37
CA VAL A 181 16.06 1.47 -19.78
C VAL A 181 15.69 0.52 -20.91
N TYR A 182 16.55 0.36 -21.90
CA TYR A 182 16.30 -0.50 -23.05
C TYR A 182 17.60 -1.02 -23.64
N ARG A 183 17.48 -2.10 -24.40
CA ARG A 183 18.59 -2.71 -25.12
C ARG A 183 18.58 -2.25 -26.57
N VAL A 184 19.74 -1.87 -27.09
CA VAL A 184 19.96 -1.58 -28.50
C VAL A 184 20.89 -2.60 -29.09
N ILE A 185 20.44 -3.28 -30.15
CA ILE A 185 21.22 -4.28 -30.89
C ILE A 185 21.63 -3.67 -32.21
N THR A 186 22.92 -3.46 -32.40
CA THR A 186 23.50 -2.94 -33.64
C THR A 186 24.29 -4.04 -34.34
N VAL A 187 23.99 -4.25 -35.61
CA VAL A 187 24.73 -5.20 -36.46
C VAL A 187 25.60 -4.43 -37.41
N GLY A 188 26.91 -4.65 -37.36
CA GLY A 188 27.88 -3.99 -38.27
C GLY A 188 27.64 -4.38 -39.74
N ILE A 189 27.38 -3.40 -40.58
CA ILE A 189 27.15 -3.60 -42.03
C ILE A 189 28.38 -3.31 -42.91
N GLY A 190 29.55 -3.11 -42.28
CA GLY A 190 30.80 -2.86 -42.99
C GLY A 190 30.95 -1.46 -43.57
N GLN A 191 30.03 -0.55 -43.27
CA GLN A 191 30.15 0.88 -43.57
C GLN A 191 30.42 1.66 -42.25
N LYS A 192 30.75 2.96 -42.37
CA LYS A 192 31.03 3.81 -41.23
C LYS A 192 29.82 3.79 -40.23
N THR A 193 29.97 3.01 -39.21
CA THR A 193 29.08 3.09 -38.04
C THR A 193 29.54 4.23 -37.14
N THR A 194 28.65 4.77 -36.35
CA THR A 194 28.98 5.70 -35.24
C THR A 194 29.93 5.07 -34.21
N ILE A 195 30.08 3.74 -34.26
CA ILE A 195 31.00 2.96 -33.43
C ILE A 195 32.27 2.67 -34.23
N PRO A 196 33.41 3.33 -33.94
CA PRO A 196 34.66 3.02 -34.61
C PRO A 196 35.07 1.57 -34.38
N LEU A 197 35.37 0.82 -35.44
CA LEU A 197 35.90 -0.54 -35.42
C LEU A 197 34.90 -1.71 -35.50
N LEU A 198 33.59 -1.52 -35.70
CA LEU A 198 32.70 -2.62 -36.03
C LEU A 198 33.01 -3.16 -37.44
N ARG A 199 33.25 -4.45 -37.50
CA ARG A 199 33.38 -5.17 -38.78
C ARG A 199 32.00 -5.61 -39.27
N ALA A 200 31.90 -5.90 -40.57
CA ALA A 200 30.68 -6.49 -41.09
C ALA A 200 30.36 -7.81 -40.35
N GLY A 201 29.17 -7.89 -39.77
CA GLY A 201 28.72 -9.05 -39.03
C GLY A 201 29.00 -9.03 -37.52
N ASP A 202 29.74 -8.04 -36.99
CA ASP A 202 29.87 -7.85 -35.55
C ASP A 202 28.53 -7.38 -34.98
N VAL A 203 28.11 -7.98 -33.88
CA VAL A 203 26.91 -7.58 -33.10
C VAL A 203 27.38 -6.81 -31.89
N VAL A 204 26.78 -5.65 -31.66
CA VAL A 204 27.01 -4.84 -30.46
C VAL A 204 25.68 -4.65 -29.76
N GLU A 205 25.66 -4.93 -28.48
CA GLU A 205 24.51 -4.71 -27.62
C GLU A 205 24.81 -3.63 -26.59
N GLU A 206 24.00 -2.61 -26.57
CA GLU A 206 24.09 -1.51 -25.63
C GLU A 206 22.88 -1.51 -24.70
N VAL A 207 23.10 -1.26 -23.42
CA VAL A 207 22.06 -0.84 -22.50
C VAL A 207 22.05 0.68 -22.49
N ARG A 208 20.93 1.25 -22.84
CA ARG A 208 20.73 2.71 -22.89
C ARG A 208 19.64 3.14 -21.92
N VAL A 209 19.69 4.42 -21.53
CA VAL A 209 18.68 5.05 -20.69
C VAL A 209 18.23 6.34 -21.31
N ALA A 210 16.93 6.61 -21.26
CA ALA A 210 16.37 7.92 -21.57
C ALA A 210 15.49 8.41 -20.42
N HIS A 211 15.56 9.70 -20.17
CA HIS A 211 14.83 10.40 -19.13
C HIS A 211 13.70 11.27 -19.71
N TYR A 212 12.51 11.17 -19.12
CA TYR A 212 11.35 12.02 -19.40
C TYR A 212 11.17 13.03 -18.27
N ASP A 213 11.24 14.32 -18.60
CA ASP A 213 11.19 15.42 -17.62
C ASP A 213 9.77 15.94 -17.32
N GLY A 214 8.73 15.30 -17.87
CA GLY A 214 7.34 15.72 -17.83
C GLY A 214 6.87 16.37 -19.14
N GLU A 215 7.79 16.74 -20.05
CA GLU A 215 7.47 17.36 -21.34
C GLU A 215 8.15 16.64 -22.52
N ARG A 216 9.38 16.18 -22.35
CA ARG A 216 10.19 15.60 -23.43
C ARG A 216 11.15 14.53 -22.93
N TRP A 217 11.55 13.66 -23.84
CA TRP A 217 12.57 12.67 -23.63
C TRP A 217 13.98 13.24 -23.88
N SER A 218 14.93 12.81 -23.08
CA SER A 218 16.35 13.11 -23.21
C SER A 218 17.15 11.81 -23.15
N ASN A 219 17.86 11.47 -24.22
CA ASN A 219 18.72 10.29 -24.25
C ASN A 219 19.96 10.52 -23.40
N LEU A 220 20.22 9.63 -22.43
CA LEU A 220 21.42 9.65 -21.57
C LEU A 220 22.56 8.80 -22.15
N GLY A 221 22.32 8.09 -23.26
CA GLY A 221 23.29 7.26 -23.94
C GLY A 221 23.47 5.87 -23.37
N ALA A 222 24.51 5.18 -23.84
CA ALA A 222 24.85 3.83 -23.39
C ALA A 222 25.46 3.87 -21.99
N ILE A 223 24.93 3.03 -21.09
CA ILE A 223 25.32 2.98 -19.68
C ILE A 223 26.26 1.82 -19.36
N ASN A 224 26.31 0.81 -20.21
CA ASN A 224 27.20 -0.35 -20.08
C ASN A 224 28.59 -0.13 -20.69
N ARG A 225 28.88 1.09 -21.12
CA ARG A 225 30.19 1.49 -21.65
C ARG A 225 30.92 2.39 -20.70
N ASP A 226 32.24 2.20 -20.66
CA ASP A 226 33.16 3.16 -20.05
C ASP A 226 33.62 4.17 -21.14
N PRO A 227 33.30 5.45 -21.01
CA PRO A 227 33.74 6.45 -21.97
C PRO A 227 35.26 6.63 -22.00
N GLY A 228 36.00 6.07 -21.07
CA GLY A 228 37.46 6.21 -20.93
C GLY A 228 38.27 4.95 -21.17
N VAL A 229 37.66 3.78 -21.27
CA VAL A 229 38.38 2.51 -21.45
C VAL A 229 38.10 1.91 -22.81
N SER A 230 39.17 1.62 -23.52
CA SER A 230 39.29 0.97 -24.81
C SER A 230 38.35 -0.25 -24.95
N MET A 231 37.35 -0.05 -25.74
CA MET A 231 36.87 -0.94 -26.79
C MET A 231 36.95 -2.45 -26.52
N ARG A 232 36.08 -2.90 -25.62
CA ARG A 232 35.42 -4.16 -25.82
C ARG A 232 34.21 -3.92 -26.69
N PRO A 233 33.96 -4.71 -27.72
CA PRO A 233 32.61 -4.78 -28.21
C PRO A 233 31.74 -5.25 -27.03
N PRO A 234 30.75 -4.46 -26.59
CA PRO A 234 29.77 -4.95 -25.62
C PRO A 234 29.08 -6.15 -26.27
N THR A 235 29.05 -7.24 -25.53
CA THR A 235 28.55 -8.50 -26.05
C THR A 235 27.44 -8.94 -25.12
N GLU A 236 26.24 -9.15 -25.67
CA GLU A 236 25.15 -9.85 -25.04
C GLU A 236 24.62 -9.23 -23.74
N ALA A 237 24.53 -7.90 -23.68
CA ALA A 237 23.79 -7.23 -22.60
C ALA A 237 22.30 -7.57 -22.68
N ASN A 238 21.69 -8.00 -21.58
CA ASN A 238 20.32 -8.53 -21.57
C ASN A 238 19.56 -8.16 -20.31
N ALA A 239 18.24 -8.34 -20.36
CA ALA A 239 17.32 -8.21 -19.23
C ALA A 239 17.52 -6.94 -18.37
N PRO A 240 17.62 -5.73 -18.98
CA PRO A 240 17.75 -4.53 -18.17
C PRO A 240 16.51 -4.28 -17.33
N LYS A 241 16.73 -3.82 -16.10
CA LYS A 241 15.70 -3.43 -15.13
C LYS A 241 16.04 -2.09 -14.52
N ILE A 242 15.01 -1.32 -14.19
CA ILE A 242 15.16 0.00 -13.58
C ILE A 242 14.20 0.17 -12.41
N ALA A 243 14.70 0.77 -11.34
CA ALA A 243 13.88 1.30 -10.25
C ALA A 243 14.32 2.72 -9.92
N ILE A 244 13.35 3.59 -9.66
CA ILE A 244 13.58 4.95 -9.19
C ILE A 244 12.83 5.19 -7.88
N GLY A 245 13.49 5.86 -6.95
CA GLY A 245 12.84 6.35 -5.74
C GLY A 245 12.00 7.60 -6.02
N PRO A 246 11.16 8.02 -5.07
CA PRO A 246 10.30 9.20 -5.21
C PRO A 246 11.04 10.51 -5.48
N THR A 247 12.33 10.56 -5.19
CA THR A 247 13.20 11.72 -5.47
C THR A 247 13.74 11.77 -6.90
N GLY A 248 13.42 10.77 -7.74
CA GLY A 248 13.95 10.63 -9.10
C GLY A 248 15.36 10.04 -9.19
N ASN A 249 15.95 9.66 -8.06
CA ASN A 249 17.21 8.91 -8.05
C ASN A 249 16.91 7.42 -8.25
N GLY A 250 17.72 6.75 -9.05
CA GLY A 250 17.46 5.37 -9.41
C GLY A 250 18.68 4.49 -9.55
N VAL A 251 18.42 3.24 -9.85
CA VAL A 251 19.43 2.23 -10.20
C VAL A 251 18.92 1.43 -11.40
N VAL A 252 19.79 1.27 -12.36
CA VAL A 252 19.63 0.32 -13.47
C VAL A 252 20.50 -0.89 -13.21
N VAL A 253 19.95 -2.06 -13.45
CA VAL A 253 20.68 -3.34 -13.41
C VAL A 253 20.49 -4.07 -14.74
N TRP A 254 21.51 -4.84 -15.15
CA TRP A 254 21.44 -5.67 -16.37
C TRP A 254 22.38 -6.85 -16.27
N GLN A 255 22.16 -7.85 -17.11
CA GLN A 255 23.04 -8.96 -17.31
C GLN A 255 24.00 -8.70 -18.47
N GLU A 256 25.30 -8.90 -18.26
CA GLU A 256 26.31 -8.79 -19.33
C GLU A 256 27.53 -9.68 -18.98
N PRO A 257 28.12 -10.40 -19.95
CA PRO A 257 29.31 -11.19 -19.70
C PRO A 257 30.50 -10.35 -19.25
N ASP A 258 31.26 -10.89 -18.31
CA ASP A 258 32.57 -10.34 -17.94
C ASP A 258 33.65 -10.67 -18.98
N ILE A 259 34.90 -10.34 -18.66
CA ILE A 259 36.04 -10.59 -19.58
C ILE A 259 36.34 -12.07 -19.82
N GLU A 260 35.83 -12.91 -18.95
CA GLU A 260 36.02 -14.36 -18.99
C GLU A 260 34.83 -15.02 -19.70
N GLY A 261 33.82 -14.23 -20.10
CA GLY A 261 32.61 -14.72 -20.75
C GLY A 261 31.55 -15.24 -19.79
N VAL A 262 31.70 -14.98 -18.50
CA VAL A 262 30.71 -15.36 -17.47
C VAL A 262 29.68 -14.26 -17.33
N ALA A 263 28.39 -14.60 -17.45
CA ALA A 263 27.31 -13.63 -17.32
C ALA A 263 27.23 -13.11 -15.88
N ARG A 264 27.28 -11.80 -15.72
CA ARG A 264 27.27 -11.07 -14.47
C ARG A 264 26.10 -10.12 -14.40
N ILE A 265 25.69 -9.75 -13.19
CA ILE A 265 24.76 -8.65 -12.97
C ILE A 265 25.57 -7.36 -12.70
N TRP A 266 25.31 -6.38 -13.54
CA TRP A 266 25.92 -5.06 -13.46
C TRP A 266 24.88 -4.05 -13.01
N ALA A 267 25.33 -2.97 -12.36
CA ALA A 267 24.48 -1.88 -11.93
C ALA A 267 25.09 -0.52 -12.19
N ARG A 268 24.25 0.49 -12.39
CA ARG A 268 24.62 1.89 -12.46
C ARG A 268 23.57 2.79 -11.82
N ARG A 269 24.01 3.76 -11.00
CA ARG A 269 23.12 4.77 -10.41
C ARG A 269 22.73 5.84 -11.40
N LEU A 270 21.49 6.34 -11.24
CA LEU A 270 20.94 7.50 -11.88
C LEU A 270 20.70 8.59 -10.84
N PHE A 271 20.93 9.86 -11.22
CA PHE A 271 20.61 11.03 -10.42
C PHE A 271 19.74 11.97 -11.24
N GLY A 272 18.42 11.76 -11.20
CA GLY A 272 17.48 12.44 -12.10
C GLY A 272 17.90 12.24 -13.57
N SER A 273 18.08 13.33 -14.32
CA SER A 273 18.47 13.30 -15.72
C SER A 273 19.97 13.09 -15.97
N THR A 274 20.74 12.68 -14.96
CA THR A 274 22.19 12.50 -15.09
C THR A 274 22.62 11.11 -14.67
N LEU A 275 23.49 10.53 -15.50
CA LEU A 275 24.21 9.32 -15.11
C LEU A 275 25.28 9.67 -14.08
N ASN A 276 25.44 8.82 -13.09
CA ASN A 276 26.63 8.89 -12.25
C ASN A 276 27.88 8.70 -13.11
N TYR A 277 28.90 9.53 -12.94
CA TYR A 277 30.19 9.39 -13.61
C TYR A 277 30.95 8.13 -13.18
N VAL A 278 30.50 7.43 -12.15
CA VAL A 278 31.08 6.17 -11.72
C VAL A 278 30.76 5.09 -12.75
N LEU A 279 31.76 4.27 -13.05
CA LEU A 279 31.65 3.12 -13.94
C LEU A 279 30.59 2.14 -13.47
N PRO A 280 30.05 1.32 -14.38
CA PRO A 280 29.23 0.17 -13.99
C PRO A 280 29.96 -0.68 -12.96
N VAL A 281 29.27 -1.09 -11.93
CA VAL A 281 29.80 -1.97 -10.87
C VAL A 281 29.14 -3.32 -10.94
N SER A 282 29.93 -4.40 -10.72
CA SER A 282 29.36 -5.73 -10.56
C SER A 282 28.62 -5.82 -9.23
N VAL A 283 27.36 -6.26 -9.29
CA VAL A 283 26.53 -6.53 -8.10
C VAL A 283 27.03 -7.75 -7.34
N GLU A 284 27.81 -8.60 -7.99
CA GLU A 284 28.28 -9.88 -7.47
C GLU A 284 29.58 -9.78 -6.65
N SER A 285 29.98 -8.59 -6.23
CA SER A 285 31.20 -8.43 -5.42
C SER A 285 31.04 -9.19 -4.11
N PHE A 286 31.63 -10.36 -4.08
CA PHE A 286 31.68 -11.24 -2.91
C PHE A 286 33.02 -11.06 -2.23
N ALA A 287 33.04 -10.68 -0.95
CA ALA A 287 34.26 -10.60 -0.18
C ALA A 287 34.91 -12.00 -0.07
N GLY A 288 35.74 -12.37 -1.05
CA GLY A 288 36.69 -13.47 -0.97
C GLY A 288 36.31 -14.83 -1.54
N ALA A 289 35.21 -14.96 -2.30
CA ALA A 289 34.93 -16.20 -3.03
C ALA A 289 34.62 -15.92 -4.51
N PRO A 290 35.22 -16.62 -5.47
CA PRO A 290 34.82 -16.54 -6.85
C PRO A 290 33.42 -17.15 -6.98
N ILE A 291 32.47 -16.36 -7.45
CA ILE A 291 31.19 -16.85 -7.87
C ILE A 291 31.41 -17.49 -9.25
N GLY A 292 31.14 -18.79 -9.34
CA GLY A 292 31.66 -19.57 -10.46
C GLY A 292 30.78 -19.61 -11.70
N ASP A 293 29.49 -19.35 -11.61
CA ASP A 293 28.52 -19.60 -12.67
C ASP A 293 27.76 -18.33 -13.09
N ASP A 294 27.09 -18.41 -14.24
CA ASP A 294 26.29 -17.32 -14.80
C ASP A 294 25.19 -16.85 -13.84
N ALA A 295 25.02 -15.54 -13.78
CA ALA A 295 23.92 -14.89 -13.09
C ALA A 295 22.88 -14.37 -14.10
N ASP A 296 21.60 -14.41 -13.72
CA ASP A 296 20.50 -13.97 -14.58
C ASP A 296 19.33 -13.39 -13.77
N ALA A 297 18.29 -12.97 -14.47
CA ALA A 297 17.02 -12.51 -13.94
C ALA A 297 17.14 -11.45 -12.82
N PRO A 298 17.85 -10.34 -13.04
CA PRO A 298 17.95 -9.28 -12.03
C PRO A 298 16.61 -8.63 -11.75
N SER A 299 16.38 -8.28 -10.49
CA SER A 299 15.29 -7.44 -10.01
C SER A 299 15.86 -6.40 -9.06
N VAL A 300 15.35 -5.18 -9.11
CA VAL A 300 15.87 -4.05 -8.34
C VAL A 300 14.74 -3.23 -7.74
N ALA A 301 14.93 -2.77 -6.50
CA ALA A 301 14.07 -1.81 -5.84
C ALA A 301 14.91 -0.68 -5.24
N VAL A 302 14.33 0.52 -5.14
CA VAL A 302 15.01 1.70 -4.60
C VAL A 302 14.12 2.37 -3.57
N SER A 303 14.65 2.58 -2.36
CA SER A 303 13.94 3.24 -1.26
C SER A 303 13.81 4.75 -1.46
N TRP A 304 12.96 5.37 -0.65
CA TRP A 304 12.87 6.82 -0.52
C TRP A 304 14.23 7.49 -0.24
N LEU A 305 15.06 6.85 0.58
CA LEU A 305 16.37 7.39 0.98
C LEU A 305 17.48 7.06 -0.01
N GLY A 306 17.21 6.25 -1.03
CA GLY A 306 18.15 5.90 -2.10
C GLY A 306 18.95 4.62 -1.85
N GLN A 307 18.61 3.79 -0.86
CA GLN A 307 19.08 2.41 -0.81
C GLN A 307 18.55 1.65 -2.02
N ALA A 308 19.39 0.81 -2.63
CA ALA A 308 18.97 -0.07 -3.70
C ALA A 308 19.24 -1.53 -3.34
N ASP A 309 18.19 -2.32 -3.40
CA ASP A 309 18.24 -3.76 -3.16
C ASP A 309 18.14 -4.49 -4.49
N VAL A 310 19.13 -5.33 -4.78
CA VAL A 310 19.21 -6.09 -6.03
C VAL A 310 19.17 -7.57 -5.73
N ALA A 311 18.14 -8.24 -6.22
CA ALA A 311 18.02 -9.69 -6.19
C ALA A 311 18.28 -10.26 -7.58
N TYR A 312 18.94 -11.41 -7.64
CA TYR A 312 19.22 -12.10 -8.88
C TYR A 312 19.37 -13.62 -8.67
N ARG A 313 19.25 -14.37 -9.74
CA ARG A 313 19.46 -15.82 -9.72
C ARG A 313 20.88 -16.13 -10.16
N GLN A 314 21.56 -17.01 -9.41
CA GLN A 314 22.89 -17.52 -9.76
C GLN A 314 23.11 -18.91 -9.18
N SER A 315 23.92 -19.71 -9.84
CA SER A 315 24.36 -20.97 -9.27
C SER A 315 25.50 -20.77 -8.30
N ALA A 316 25.33 -21.19 -7.07
CA ALA A 316 26.43 -21.29 -6.12
C ALA A 316 27.41 -22.38 -6.57
N GLY A 317 28.69 -22.03 -6.70
CA GLY A 317 29.74 -22.91 -7.24
C GLY A 317 29.90 -24.23 -6.49
N PRO A 318 30.65 -25.19 -7.06
CA PRO A 318 30.76 -26.57 -6.52
C PRO A 318 31.44 -26.63 -5.14
N GLY A 319 32.13 -25.60 -4.72
CA GLY A 319 32.69 -25.45 -3.36
C GLY A 319 31.76 -24.87 -2.31
N SER A 320 30.58 -24.41 -2.72
CA SER A 320 29.58 -23.87 -1.82
C SER A 320 28.95 -24.96 -0.97
N PRO A 321 28.66 -24.70 0.32
CA PRO A 321 27.85 -25.61 1.14
C PRO A 321 26.41 -25.75 0.61
N LEU A 322 25.96 -24.86 -0.28
CA LEU A 322 24.64 -24.85 -0.89
C LEU A 322 24.75 -24.80 -2.43
N PRO A 323 25.21 -25.87 -3.09
CA PRO A 323 25.43 -25.88 -4.54
C PRO A 323 24.12 -25.80 -5.32
N GLY A 324 24.19 -25.25 -6.55
CA GLY A 324 23.09 -25.14 -7.48
C GLY A 324 22.44 -23.76 -7.48
N PRO A 325 21.35 -23.57 -8.26
CA PRO A 325 20.71 -22.26 -8.40
C PRO A 325 20.14 -21.77 -7.08
N ARG A 326 20.34 -20.48 -6.82
CA ARG A 326 19.92 -19.76 -5.61
C ARG A 326 19.48 -18.35 -5.98
N ILE A 327 18.74 -17.73 -5.09
CA ILE A 327 18.54 -16.29 -5.12
C ILE A 327 19.63 -15.64 -4.28
N PHE A 328 20.36 -14.73 -4.90
CA PHE A 328 21.31 -13.86 -4.24
C PHE A 328 20.68 -12.48 -4.05
N LEU A 329 21.07 -11.82 -2.98
CA LEU A 329 20.69 -10.45 -2.66
C LEU A 329 21.95 -9.65 -2.40
N ASN A 330 22.01 -8.43 -2.93
CA ASN A 330 23.00 -7.45 -2.56
C ASN A 330 22.34 -6.08 -2.36
N ILE A 331 22.81 -5.37 -1.35
CA ILE A 331 22.27 -4.08 -0.94
C ILE A 331 23.32 -3.02 -1.24
N LEU A 332 22.90 -1.99 -1.98
CA LEU A 332 23.64 -0.76 -2.15
C LEU A 332 23.12 0.23 -1.10
N PRO A 333 23.85 0.46 -0.01
CA PRO A 333 23.35 1.28 1.07
C PRO A 333 23.11 2.72 0.62
N ASN A 334 22.23 3.40 1.36
CA ASN A 334 22.01 4.82 1.19
C ASN A 334 23.33 5.59 1.28
N GLY A 335 23.75 6.17 0.17
CA GLY A 335 25.00 6.89 0.07
C GLY A 335 24.80 8.21 -0.63
N GLU A 336 24.77 9.29 0.13
CA GLU A 336 24.90 10.66 -0.40
C GLU A 336 26.25 10.93 -1.07
N SER A 337 27.15 9.96 -1.09
CA SER A 337 28.49 10.20 -1.64
C SER A 337 28.49 10.04 -3.15
N SER A 338 28.78 11.13 -3.83
CA SER A 338 29.21 11.19 -5.24
C SER A 338 30.47 10.35 -5.54
N SER A 339 31.05 9.70 -4.55
CA SER A 339 32.25 8.85 -4.64
C SER A 339 31.90 7.40 -4.32
N GLY A 340 31.13 6.74 -5.23
CA GLY A 340 31.08 5.29 -5.29
C GLY A 340 30.64 4.60 -4.00
N ALA A 341 29.36 4.71 -3.63
CA ALA A 341 28.80 3.70 -2.73
C ALA A 341 28.95 2.36 -3.45
N GLU A 342 29.70 1.47 -2.89
CA GLU A 342 29.92 0.13 -3.41
C GLU A 342 28.83 -0.78 -2.84
N PHE A 343 28.36 -1.73 -3.66
CA PHE A 343 27.55 -2.83 -3.16
C PHE A 343 28.31 -3.57 -2.04
N GLY A 344 27.59 -3.96 -1.02
CA GLY A 344 28.10 -4.86 0.01
C GLY A 344 28.45 -6.24 -0.57
N GLY A 345 28.70 -7.21 0.30
CA GLY A 345 28.85 -8.60 -0.14
C GLY A 345 27.49 -9.22 -0.46
N ALA A 346 27.33 -9.79 -1.64
CA ALA A 346 26.14 -10.56 -1.97
C ALA A 346 25.93 -11.74 -1.01
N SER A 347 24.72 -12.05 -0.65
CA SER A 347 24.34 -13.14 0.25
C SER A 347 23.29 -14.06 -0.40
N ILE A 348 23.30 -15.34 -0.03
CA ILE A 348 22.23 -16.27 -0.40
C ILE A 348 20.99 -15.95 0.43
N ALA A 349 19.92 -15.52 -0.23
CA ALA A 349 18.70 -15.11 0.45
C ALA A 349 17.94 -16.29 1.08
N ASP A 350 17.89 -17.46 0.43
CA ASP A 350 17.23 -18.65 0.97
C ASP A 350 18.17 -19.85 1.02
N SER A 351 18.70 -20.13 2.20
CA SER A 351 19.55 -21.31 2.44
C SER A 351 18.75 -22.61 2.58
N ALA A 352 17.44 -22.55 2.75
CA ALA A 352 16.57 -23.72 2.93
C ALA A 352 16.10 -24.36 1.62
N VAL A 353 16.43 -23.80 0.45
CA VAL A 353 16.13 -24.40 -0.83
C VAL A 353 16.80 -25.77 -0.95
N THR A 354 15.98 -26.80 -1.19
CA THR A 354 16.43 -28.18 -1.41
C THR A 354 16.51 -28.50 -2.90
N GLY A 355 17.19 -29.59 -3.22
CA GLY A 355 17.33 -30.07 -4.60
C GLY A 355 18.74 -29.93 -5.20
N GLY A 356 19.61 -29.17 -4.55
CA GLY A 356 20.99 -28.97 -4.99
C GLY A 356 21.07 -28.46 -6.42
N LYS A 357 21.85 -29.10 -7.29
CA LYS A 357 21.98 -28.71 -8.72
C LYS A 357 20.69 -28.88 -9.53
N SER A 358 19.74 -29.67 -9.05
CA SER A 358 18.45 -29.93 -9.71
C SER A 358 17.33 -29.00 -9.19
N ALA A 359 17.63 -28.04 -8.30
CA ALA A 359 16.63 -27.07 -7.83
C ALA A 359 16.16 -26.21 -9.01
N SER A 360 14.83 -26.03 -9.09
CA SER A 360 14.21 -25.06 -10.01
C SER A 360 13.93 -23.78 -9.24
N ILE A 361 14.54 -22.68 -9.66
CA ILE A 361 14.38 -21.37 -9.04
C ILE A 361 13.86 -20.41 -10.10
N GLY A 362 12.71 -19.82 -9.85
CA GLY A 362 12.13 -18.76 -10.69
C GLY A 362 12.85 -17.42 -10.54
N PRO A 363 12.58 -16.46 -11.44
CA PRO A 363 13.05 -15.10 -11.29
C PRO A 363 12.59 -14.47 -9.97
N PRO A 364 13.43 -13.68 -9.29
CA PRO A 364 13.02 -12.95 -8.10
C PRO A 364 12.20 -11.69 -8.47
N SER A 365 11.32 -11.29 -7.55
CA SER A 365 10.67 -9.98 -7.52
C SER A 365 10.98 -9.34 -6.17
N ILE A 366 11.63 -8.18 -6.17
CA ILE A 366 12.01 -7.46 -4.96
C ILE A 366 11.34 -6.09 -4.94
N ASP A 367 10.90 -5.66 -3.76
CA ASP A 367 10.46 -4.30 -3.48
C ASP A 367 10.86 -3.87 -2.06
N ILE A 368 10.82 -2.57 -1.79
CA ILE A 368 11.30 -1.94 -0.56
C ILE A 368 10.33 -0.85 -0.11
N ASP A 369 10.12 -0.73 1.20
CA ASP A 369 9.27 0.30 1.78
C ASP A 369 10.05 1.59 2.16
N GLU A 370 9.34 2.57 2.75
CA GLU A 370 9.94 3.84 3.20
C GLU A 370 10.89 3.69 4.41
N LYS A 371 10.87 2.54 5.09
CA LYS A 371 11.73 2.26 6.25
C LYS A 371 12.96 1.44 5.88
N GLU A 372 13.11 1.15 4.57
CA GLU A 372 14.14 0.27 4.03
C GLU A 372 13.95 -1.21 4.43
N ASP A 373 12.72 -1.59 4.84
CA ASP A 373 12.34 -2.98 4.93
C ASP A 373 12.05 -3.49 3.51
N MET A 374 12.58 -4.67 3.16
CA MET A 374 12.41 -5.25 1.83
C MET A 374 11.54 -6.49 1.85
N ARG A 375 10.95 -6.79 0.70
CA ARG A 375 10.24 -8.04 0.41
C ARG A 375 10.77 -8.65 -0.88
N LEU A 376 11.17 -9.91 -0.80
CA LEU A 376 11.67 -10.71 -1.92
C LEU A 376 10.75 -11.90 -2.13
N LEU A 377 10.12 -11.98 -3.30
CA LEU A 377 9.27 -13.08 -3.73
C LEU A 377 9.92 -13.86 -4.87
N TYR A 378 9.87 -15.18 -4.83
CA TYR A 378 10.38 -16.06 -5.89
C TYR A 378 9.74 -17.44 -5.80
N ASP A 379 9.81 -18.20 -6.87
CA ASP A 379 9.43 -19.63 -6.85
C ASP A 379 10.64 -20.52 -6.57
N ALA A 380 10.45 -21.53 -5.75
CA ALA A 380 11.44 -22.57 -5.49
C ALA A 380 10.79 -23.94 -5.60
N ASN A 381 11.15 -24.70 -6.63
CA ASN A 381 10.62 -26.03 -6.91
C ASN A 381 9.08 -26.08 -7.02
N GLY A 382 8.48 -25.08 -7.68
CA GLY A 382 7.02 -24.95 -7.83
C GLY A 382 6.31 -24.44 -6.57
N THR A 383 7.05 -23.86 -5.64
CA THR A 383 6.48 -23.28 -4.41
C THR A 383 6.90 -21.82 -4.29
N PRO A 384 5.97 -20.87 -4.37
CA PRO A 384 6.27 -19.46 -4.14
C PRO A 384 6.65 -19.22 -2.69
N ARG A 385 7.70 -18.44 -2.49
CA ARG A 385 8.30 -18.11 -1.20
C ARG A 385 8.52 -16.63 -1.07
N VAL A 386 8.28 -16.10 0.12
CA VAL A 386 8.58 -14.72 0.48
C VAL A 386 9.60 -14.65 1.59
N ILE A 387 10.53 -13.72 1.45
CA ILE A 387 11.51 -13.33 2.46
C ILE A 387 11.30 -11.85 2.72
N GLU A 388 11.34 -11.44 3.97
CA GLU A 388 11.31 -10.05 4.41
C GLU A 388 12.54 -9.75 5.24
N GLY A 389 12.93 -8.50 5.31
CA GLY A 389 14.07 -8.07 6.12
C GLY A 389 14.56 -6.67 5.79
N ASP A 390 15.71 -6.35 6.34
CA ASP A 390 16.40 -5.08 6.15
C ASP A 390 17.92 -5.35 5.98
N ASP A 391 18.73 -4.30 5.97
CA ASP A 391 20.19 -4.38 5.92
C ASP A 391 20.84 -5.11 7.12
N LYS A 392 20.06 -5.35 8.19
CA LYS A 392 20.51 -6.01 9.43
C LYS A 392 20.22 -7.50 9.43
N GLY A 393 19.24 -7.95 8.64
CA GLY A 393 18.97 -9.38 8.51
C GLY A 393 17.66 -9.73 7.80
N LEU A 394 17.65 -10.95 7.29
CA LEU A 394 16.53 -11.53 6.57
C LEU A 394 15.74 -12.49 7.46
N THR A 395 14.42 -12.52 7.28
CA THR A 395 13.57 -13.55 7.88
C THR A 395 13.80 -14.90 7.19
N ALA A 396 13.38 -15.98 7.85
CA ALA A 396 13.28 -17.26 7.16
C ALA A 396 12.23 -17.21 6.05
N ALA A 397 12.53 -17.86 4.92
CA ALA A 397 11.60 -17.90 3.79
C ALA A 397 10.27 -18.55 4.18
N LEU A 398 9.17 -17.85 3.98
CA LEU A 398 7.82 -18.33 4.21
C LEU A 398 7.25 -18.89 2.90
N SER A 399 6.76 -20.13 2.91
CA SER A 399 5.98 -20.68 1.79
C SER A 399 4.57 -20.05 1.76
N LEU A 400 4.17 -19.54 0.60
CA LEU A 400 2.86 -18.90 0.41
C LEU A 400 1.75 -19.86 0.01
N GLY A 401 2.10 -21.13 -0.31
CA GLY A 401 1.16 -22.15 -0.75
C GLY A 401 1.65 -22.86 -2.02
N PRO A 402 0.80 -23.66 -2.65
CA PRO A 402 1.17 -24.31 -3.91
C PRO A 402 1.19 -23.26 -5.04
N GLY A 403 2.25 -23.32 -5.85
CA GLY A 403 2.30 -22.70 -7.16
C GLY A 403 1.69 -23.60 -8.23
N PHE A 404 1.49 -23.06 -9.42
CA PHE A 404 1.03 -23.79 -10.59
C PHE A 404 2.22 -24.17 -11.48
N VAL A 405 2.50 -25.47 -11.55
CA VAL A 405 3.56 -25.99 -12.41
C VAL A 405 3.10 -25.91 -13.88
N GLY A 406 3.88 -25.22 -14.71
CA GLY A 406 3.57 -25.03 -16.13
C GLY A 406 3.01 -23.65 -16.48
N SER A 407 2.98 -22.71 -15.52
CA SER A 407 2.78 -21.29 -15.84
C SER A 407 4.05 -20.68 -16.42
N GLU A 408 3.89 -19.80 -17.40
CA GLU A 408 4.97 -18.98 -17.94
C GLU A 408 5.18 -17.71 -17.10
N ALA A 409 4.16 -17.29 -16.35
CA ALA A 409 4.23 -16.14 -15.50
C ALA A 409 5.05 -16.39 -14.23
N SER A 410 5.84 -15.40 -13.85
CA SER A 410 6.57 -15.37 -12.60
C SER A 410 5.72 -14.79 -11.48
N ALA A 411 6.06 -15.11 -10.22
CA ALA A 411 5.48 -14.45 -9.07
C ALA A 411 5.93 -12.97 -9.01
N ALA A 412 5.04 -12.08 -8.58
CA ALA A 412 5.30 -10.65 -8.48
C ALA A 412 4.87 -10.11 -7.11
N SER A 413 5.62 -9.16 -6.57
CA SER A 413 5.34 -8.55 -5.27
C SER A 413 5.65 -7.07 -5.28
N VAL A 414 4.86 -6.30 -4.55
CA VAL A 414 5.08 -4.89 -4.25
C VAL A 414 4.83 -4.62 -2.78
N MET A 415 5.59 -3.69 -2.20
CA MET A 415 5.44 -3.27 -0.81
C MET A 415 4.66 -1.97 -0.68
N ASN A 416 3.88 -1.85 0.37
CA ASN A 416 3.28 -0.59 0.75
C ASN A 416 4.32 0.30 1.44
N PRO A 417 4.27 1.63 1.27
CA PRO A 417 5.27 2.53 1.86
C PRO A 417 5.42 2.41 3.38
N GLN A 418 4.38 1.96 4.06
CA GLN A 418 4.34 1.82 5.52
C GLN A 418 4.61 0.40 6.02
N GLY A 419 4.95 -0.52 5.12
CA GLY A 419 5.15 -1.93 5.35
C GLY A 419 3.96 -2.80 4.95
N GLY A 420 4.21 -4.11 4.85
CA GLY A 420 3.28 -5.03 4.20
C GLY A 420 3.29 -4.88 2.68
N GLY A 421 2.35 -5.48 1.98
CA GLY A 421 2.26 -5.38 0.53
C GLY A 421 1.43 -6.46 -0.11
N VAL A 422 1.40 -6.44 -1.44
CA VAL A 422 0.66 -7.39 -2.26
C VAL A 422 1.64 -8.33 -2.95
N SER A 423 1.40 -9.62 -2.84
CA SER A 423 2.11 -10.68 -3.55
C SER A 423 1.12 -11.46 -4.39
N ALA A 424 1.48 -11.76 -5.63
CA ALA A 424 0.66 -12.54 -6.54
C ALA A 424 1.49 -13.63 -7.22
N TRP A 425 0.91 -14.80 -7.43
CA TRP A 425 1.59 -15.91 -8.09
C TRP A 425 0.61 -16.82 -8.83
N PRO A 426 1.03 -17.46 -9.91
CA PRO A 426 0.24 -18.47 -10.58
C PRO A 426 -0.07 -19.63 -9.63
N SER A 427 -1.33 -20.04 -9.58
CA SER A 427 -1.86 -21.09 -8.73
C SER A 427 -2.98 -21.84 -9.46
N ALA A 428 -3.68 -22.72 -8.77
CA ALA A 428 -4.86 -23.38 -9.28
C ALA A 428 -6.01 -23.26 -8.28
N ASP A 429 -7.22 -23.27 -8.80
CA ASP A 429 -8.43 -23.33 -7.99
C ASP A 429 -8.70 -24.74 -7.46
N ALA A 430 -9.82 -24.94 -6.75
CA ALA A 430 -10.22 -26.21 -6.17
C ALA A 430 -10.55 -27.30 -7.23
N GLN A 431 -10.78 -26.90 -8.47
CA GLN A 431 -11.03 -27.76 -9.63
C GLN A 431 -9.71 -28.12 -10.35
N GLY A 432 -8.62 -27.43 -10.05
CA GLY A 432 -7.33 -27.56 -10.70
C GLY A 432 -7.16 -26.64 -11.90
N ASP A 433 -8.09 -25.71 -12.10
CA ASP A 433 -8.02 -24.74 -13.19
C ASP A 433 -7.04 -23.60 -12.83
N PRO A 434 -6.27 -23.09 -13.83
CA PRO A 434 -5.31 -22.01 -13.59
C PRO A 434 -5.96 -20.73 -13.03
N ALA A 435 -5.40 -20.22 -11.97
CA ALA A 435 -5.82 -19.00 -11.29
C ALA A 435 -4.58 -18.24 -10.77
N VAL A 436 -4.75 -17.01 -10.38
CA VAL A 436 -3.73 -16.23 -9.65
C VAL A 436 -4.10 -16.21 -8.17
N ALA A 437 -3.18 -16.66 -7.33
CA ALA A 437 -3.28 -16.45 -5.90
C ALA A 437 -2.76 -15.05 -5.58
N VAL A 438 -3.54 -14.29 -4.84
CA VAL A 438 -3.19 -12.96 -4.35
C VAL A 438 -3.15 -13.00 -2.84
N ARG A 439 -2.07 -12.52 -2.27
CA ARG A 439 -1.92 -12.35 -0.82
C ARG A 439 -1.61 -10.91 -0.50
N GLU A 440 -2.34 -10.38 0.44
CA GLU A 440 -2.11 -9.06 0.98
C GLU A 440 -1.73 -9.17 2.46
N ASP A 441 -0.64 -8.52 2.81
CA ASP A 441 -0.10 -8.42 4.15
C ASP A 441 -0.12 -6.96 4.62
N PHE A 442 -0.57 -6.73 5.85
CA PHE A 442 -0.51 -5.42 6.50
C PHE A 442 0.40 -5.47 7.73
N PRO A 443 1.02 -4.33 8.12
CA PRO A 443 1.84 -4.25 9.33
C PRO A 443 1.07 -4.63 10.60
N THR A 444 -0.25 -4.44 10.61
CA THR A 444 -1.11 -4.66 11.76
C THR A 444 -2.36 -5.45 11.37
N GLY A 445 -2.23 -6.72 11.07
CA GLY A 445 -3.38 -7.53 10.71
C GLY A 445 -3.02 -8.95 10.30
N ALA A 446 -4.04 -9.79 10.11
CA ALA A 446 -3.84 -11.10 9.53
C ALA A 446 -3.78 -10.98 8.01
N ALA A 447 -2.75 -11.54 7.40
CA ALA A 447 -2.65 -11.67 5.96
C ALA A 447 -3.90 -12.31 5.36
N GLN A 448 -4.33 -11.79 4.21
CA GLN A 448 -5.43 -12.35 3.44
C GLN A 448 -4.90 -13.02 2.17
N THR A 449 -5.48 -14.13 1.78
CA THR A 449 -5.16 -14.79 0.51
C THR A 449 -6.46 -15.16 -0.19
N ALA A 450 -6.56 -14.82 -1.47
CA ALA A 450 -7.68 -15.20 -2.33
C ALA A 450 -7.16 -15.70 -3.68
N LEU A 451 -7.98 -16.50 -4.35
CA LEU A 451 -7.76 -16.89 -5.74
C LEU A 451 -8.61 -16.01 -6.64
N VAL A 452 -8.01 -15.49 -7.69
CA VAL A 452 -8.67 -14.65 -8.70
C VAL A 452 -8.45 -15.24 -10.09
N SER A 453 -9.48 -15.19 -10.92
CA SER A 453 -9.41 -15.64 -12.32
C SER A 453 -10.46 -14.88 -13.14
N GLY A 454 -10.19 -14.68 -14.44
CA GLY A 454 -11.09 -13.99 -15.35
C GLY A 454 -12.23 -14.85 -15.90
N GLY A 455 -12.30 -16.12 -15.53
CA GLY A 455 -13.30 -17.06 -16.04
C GLY A 455 -13.05 -17.52 -17.49
N ALA A 456 -12.01 -17.02 -18.16
CA ALA A 456 -11.65 -17.44 -19.51
C ALA A 456 -11.03 -18.86 -19.53
N GLY A 457 -10.54 -19.33 -18.37
CA GLY A 457 -9.78 -20.57 -18.26
C GLY A 457 -8.41 -20.47 -18.94
N GLY A 458 -7.62 -21.57 -18.91
CA GLY A 458 -6.33 -21.63 -19.56
C GLY A 458 -5.17 -21.02 -18.76
N PRO A 459 -3.93 -21.11 -19.30
CA PRO A 459 -2.72 -20.75 -18.57
C PRO A 459 -2.62 -19.25 -18.27
N ILE A 460 -1.86 -18.92 -17.22
CA ILE A 460 -1.43 -17.57 -16.92
C ILE A 460 -0.07 -17.39 -17.59
N SER A 461 0.04 -16.47 -18.54
CA SER A 461 1.28 -16.25 -19.30
C SER A 461 2.10 -15.08 -18.76
N GLU A 462 1.45 -14.05 -18.27
CA GLU A 462 2.12 -12.87 -17.72
C GLU A 462 1.35 -12.36 -16.50
N LEU A 463 2.07 -11.87 -15.48
CA LEU A 463 1.50 -11.38 -14.22
C LEU A 463 2.35 -10.21 -13.72
N THR A 464 1.69 -9.11 -13.40
CA THR A 464 2.32 -7.95 -12.76
C THR A 464 1.44 -7.38 -11.66
N VAL A 465 2.06 -6.69 -10.73
CA VAL A 465 1.40 -6.00 -9.63
C VAL A 465 1.85 -4.55 -9.57
N GLY A 466 0.95 -3.66 -9.21
CA GLY A 466 1.22 -2.25 -8.94
C GLY A 466 0.62 -1.88 -7.59
N ARG A 467 1.14 -0.84 -6.95
CA ARG A 467 0.64 -0.37 -5.64
C ARG A 467 0.43 1.13 -5.61
N SER A 468 -0.46 1.58 -4.75
CA SER A 468 -0.59 2.99 -4.38
C SER A 468 0.23 3.33 -3.14
N GLY A 469 0.48 4.61 -2.92
CA GLY A 469 1.01 5.12 -1.65
C GLY A 469 0.04 4.96 -0.47
N LEU A 470 -1.21 4.61 -0.76
CA LEU A 470 -2.29 4.43 0.21
C LEU A 470 -2.51 2.96 0.62
N GLY A 471 -1.81 2.04 -0.04
CA GLY A 471 -1.82 0.62 0.28
C GLY A 471 -2.68 -0.25 -0.64
N ASP A 472 -3.40 0.33 -1.61
CA ASP A 472 -4.13 -0.47 -2.59
C ASP A 472 -3.19 -1.12 -3.57
N GLY A 473 -3.56 -2.29 -4.07
CA GLY A 473 -2.82 -3.04 -5.07
C GLY A 473 -3.65 -3.36 -6.29
N LEU A 474 -3.07 -3.21 -7.47
CA LEU A 474 -3.61 -3.72 -8.73
C LEU A 474 -2.83 -4.96 -9.13
N ILE A 475 -3.54 -6.02 -9.44
CA ILE A 475 -3.02 -7.26 -9.95
C ILE A 475 -3.55 -7.42 -11.37
N ALA A 476 -2.68 -7.54 -12.36
CA ALA A 476 -3.11 -7.74 -13.73
C ALA A 476 -2.31 -8.84 -14.41
N PHE A 477 -3.00 -9.62 -15.25
CA PHE A 477 -2.42 -10.80 -15.90
C PHE A 477 -3.11 -11.10 -17.23
N GLN A 478 -2.39 -11.81 -18.07
CA GLN A 478 -2.95 -12.42 -19.26
C GLN A 478 -3.33 -13.87 -18.96
N GLN A 479 -4.58 -14.23 -19.24
CA GLN A 479 -5.12 -15.58 -19.03
C GLN A 479 -5.73 -16.12 -20.31
N GLY A 480 -5.48 -17.38 -20.60
CA GLY A 480 -6.02 -18.10 -21.77
C GLY A 480 -4.93 -18.65 -22.67
N PRO A 481 -5.28 -19.59 -23.57
CA PRO A 481 -4.36 -20.13 -24.55
C PRO A 481 -4.01 -19.07 -25.60
N LEU A 482 -2.86 -19.25 -26.26
CA LEU A 482 -2.49 -18.44 -27.42
C LEU A 482 -3.61 -18.50 -28.48
N GLY A 483 -4.10 -17.34 -28.91
CA GLY A 483 -5.22 -17.22 -29.84
C GLY A 483 -6.61 -17.20 -29.21
N ASP A 484 -6.71 -17.18 -27.88
CA ASP A 484 -7.97 -16.96 -27.14
C ASP A 484 -7.66 -16.41 -25.74
N ALA A 485 -6.84 -15.38 -25.67
CA ALA A 485 -6.39 -14.78 -24.42
C ALA A 485 -7.31 -13.64 -23.96
N ALA A 486 -7.32 -13.42 -22.65
CA ALA A 486 -7.99 -12.29 -22.00
C ALA A 486 -7.01 -11.50 -21.14
N ILE A 487 -7.21 -10.20 -21.06
CA ILE A 487 -6.57 -9.32 -20.06
C ILE A 487 -7.48 -9.24 -18.86
N VAL A 488 -6.96 -9.63 -17.72
CA VAL A 488 -7.70 -9.75 -16.47
C VAL A 488 -7.03 -8.87 -15.41
N ALA A 489 -7.82 -8.21 -14.59
CA ALA A 489 -7.34 -7.43 -13.47
C ALA A 489 -8.14 -7.72 -12.20
N ALA A 490 -7.47 -7.69 -11.07
CA ALA A 490 -8.03 -7.76 -9.73
C ALA A 490 -7.48 -6.61 -8.89
N GLN A 491 -8.13 -6.34 -7.79
CA GLN A 491 -7.77 -5.28 -6.87
C GLN A 491 -7.68 -5.83 -5.46
N ALA A 492 -6.64 -5.46 -4.76
CA ALA A 492 -6.53 -5.57 -3.31
C ALA A 492 -6.72 -4.17 -2.73
N THR A 493 -7.73 -3.97 -1.90
CA THR A 493 -8.08 -2.64 -1.39
C THR A 493 -7.64 -2.47 0.04
N ALA A 494 -7.01 -1.34 0.33
CA ALA A 494 -6.59 -0.96 1.67
C ALA A 494 -7.69 -0.16 2.39
N PRO A 495 -7.83 -0.30 3.70
CA PRO A 495 -8.75 0.55 4.44
C PRO A 495 -8.29 2.02 4.41
N PRO A 496 -9.21 2.97 4.60
CA PRO A 496 -8.88 4.39 4.67
C PRO A 496 -7.70 4.69 5.60
N ALA A 497 -6.86 5.65 5.26
CA ALA A 497 -5.68 6.05 6.02
C ALA A 497 -6.01 6.47 7.46
N GLU A 498 -4.99 6.64 8.31
CA GLU A 498 -5.12 7.02 9.71
C GLU A 498 -5.99 8.28 9.88
N LEU A 499 -6.92 8.22 10.84
CA LEU A 499 -7.91 9.26 11.07
C LEU A 499 -7.43 10.27 12.11
N VAL A 500 -7.37 11.53 11.71
CA VAL A 500 -7.07 12.66 12.61
C VAL A 500 -8.36 13.39 12.96
N PHE A 501 -8.73 13.37 14.23
CA PHE A 501 -9.90 14.09 14.73
C PHE A 501 -9.61 14.82 16.04
N SER A 502 -10.47 15.76 16.38
CA SER A 502 -10.42 16.52 17.62
C SER A 502 -11.75 16.46 18.36
N ALA A 503 -11.67 16.27 19.67
CA ALA A 503 -12.77 16.38 20.61
C ALA A 503 -12.50 17.55 21.58
N PRO A 504 -13.54 18.15 22.19
CA PRO A 504 -13.38 19.20 23.16
C PRO A 504 -12.45 18.79 24.33
N LYS A 505 -11.54 19.68 24.69
CA LYS A 505 -10.66 19.48 25.85
C LYS A 505 -11.33 19.97 27.11
N GLY A 506 -11.45 19.09 28.11
CA GLY A 506 -12.09 19.39 29.38
C GLY A 506 -13.61 19.18 29.35
N TRP A 507 -14.28 19.61 30.44
CA TRP A 507 -15.73 19.52 30.57
C TRP A 507 -16.43 20.52 29.68
N VAL A 508 -17.45 20.07 28.94
CA VAL A 508 -18.28 20.92 28.08
C VAL A 508 -19.76 20.62 28.29
N LYS A 509 -20.61 21.58 27.94
CA LYS A 509 -22.05 21.34 27.89
C LYS A 509 -22.43 20.40 26.76
N PRO A 510 -23.53 19.64 26.86
CA PRO A 510 -24.01 18.81 25.77
C PRO A 510 -24.13 19.54 24.45
N SER A 511 -24.60 20.82 24.46
CA SER A 511 -24.72 21.65 23.26
C SER A 511 -23.37 22.07 22.62
N GLN A 512 -22.26 21.88 23.32
CA GLN A 512 -20.91 22.21 22.87
C GLN A 512 -20.10 20.97 22.46
N ALA A 513 -20.72 19.80 22.49
CA ALA A 513 -20.09 18.55 22.11
C ALA A 513 -19.98 18.45 20.57
N VAL A 514 -18.90 19.02 20.03
CA VAL A 514 -18.59 19.02 18.60
C VAL A 514 -17.34 18.16 18.39
N ILE A 515 -17.42 17.20 17.49
CA ILE A 515 -16.28 16.44 17.01
C ILE A 515 -15.96 16.96 15.62
N ALA A 516 -14.69 17.31 15.37
CA ALA A 516 -14.21 17.78 14.08
C ALA A 516 -13.03 16.91 13.62
N TRP A 517 -12.89 16.72 12.32
CA TRP A 517 -11.84 15.89 11.73
C TRP A 517 -11.28 16.49 10.45
N GLN A 518 -10.10 16.01 10.08
CA GLN A 518 -9.52 16.27 8.77
C GLN A 518 -10.03 15.20 7.77
N PRO A 519 -10.17 15.55 6.48
CA PRO A 519 -10.42 14.55 5.46
C PRO A 519 -9.31 13.50 5.52
N ALA A 520 -9.69 12.23 5.63
CA ALA A 520 -8.75 11.14 5.41
C ALA A 520 -8.69 10.83 3.92
N ILE A 521 -7.62 10.18 3.50
CA ILE A 521 -7.36 9.82 2.12
C ILE A 521 -7.72 8.35 1.93
N SER A 522 -8.34 8.04 0.79
CA SER A 522 -8.57 6.68 0.30
C SER A 522 -8.44 6.73 -1.22
N ALA A 523 -7.82 5.71 -1.80
CA ALA A 523 -7.71 5.57 -3.25
C ALA A 523 -9.07 5.25 -3.90
N ASP A 524 -9.97 4.62 -3.15
CA ASP A 524 -11.29 4.16 -3.62
C ASP A 524 -12.36 5.26 -3.65
N GLY A 525 -11.97 6.53 -3.45
CA GLY A 525 -12.88 7.67 -3.61
C GLY A 525 -13.45 8.22 -2.30
N PRO A 526 -14.63 8.86 -2.32
CA PRO A 526 -15.11 9.63 -1.19
C PRO A 526 -15.50 8.77 0.01
N LEU A 527 -15.00 9.16 1.19
CA LEU A 527 -15.25 8.47 2.45
C LEU A 527 -16.58 8.87 3.10
N ARG A 528 -17.21 7.92 3.76
CA ARG A 528 -18.33 8.14 4.69
C ARG A 528 -17.80 8.15 6.12
N TYR A 529 -18.11 9.21 6.85
CA TYR A 529 -17.71 9.33 8.25
C TYR A 529 -18.83 9.01 9.21
N SER A 530 -18.47 8.45 10.35
CA SER A 530 -19.35 8.24 11.50
C SER A 530 -18.60 8.53 12.81
N VAL A 531 -19.29 9.04 13.80
CA VAL A 531 -18.75 9.17 15.16
C VAL A 531 -19.19 7.99 15.98
N VAL A 532 -18.25 7.28 16.58
CA VAL A 532 -18.53 6.17 17.51
C VAL A 532 -18.47 6.72 18.94
N LEU A 533 -19.63 6.82 19.58
CA LEU A 533 -19.80 7.32 20.94
C LEU A 533 -20.21 6.18 21.87
N ASP A 534 -19.34 5.83 22.83
CA ASP A 534 -19.55 4.72 23.76
C ASP A 534 -19.94 3.40 23.08
N GLY A 535 -19.36 3.13 21.89
CA GLY A 535 -19.66 1.95 21.09
C GLY A 535 -20.88 2.08 20.17
N ARG A 536 -21.60 3.20 20.19
CA ARG A 536 -22.73 3.47 19.29
C ARG A 536 -22.25 4.28 18.08
N THR A 537 -22.48 3.78 16.88
CA THR A 537 -22.15 4.46 15.63
C THR A 537 -23.22 5.49 15.28
N LEU A 538 -22.81 6.72 15.04
CA LEU A 538 -23.64 7.85 14.65
C LEU A 538 -23.14 8.36 13.28
N PRO A 539 -23.89 8.16 12.20
CA PRO A 539 -23.45 8.59 10.87
C PRO A 539 -23.36 10.13 10.79
N ALA A 540 -22.28 10.61 10.21
CA ALA A 540 -22.13 12.02 9.91
C ALA A 540 -22.85 12.37 8.60
N PRO A 541 -23.32 13.62 8.41
CA PRO A 541 -23.83 14.08 7.14
C PRO A 541 -22.79 13.94 6.02
N ALA A 542 -23.23 13.66 4.81
CA ALA A 542 -22.32 13.54 3.67
C ALA A 542 -21.50 14.83 3.47
N GLY A 543 -20.18 14.68 3.30
CA GLY A 543 -19.25 15.79 3.13
C GLY A 543 -18.96 16.62 4.38
N ALA A 544 -19.53 16.25 5.55
CA ALA A 544 -19.26 16.96 6.79
C ALA A 544 -17.85 16.62 7.31
N LEU A 545 -17.16 17.65 7.81
CA LEU A 545 -15.88 17.56 8.52
C LEU A 545 -16.01 17.86 10.02
N GLN A 546 -17.24 17.99 10.48
CA GLN A 546 -17.57 18.10 11.89
C GLN A 546 -19.00 17.60 12.17
N MET A 547 -19.24 17.18 13.40
CA MET A 547 -20.55 16.72 13.85
C MET A 547 -20.83 17.21 15.26
N HIS A 548 -22.01 17.82 15.43
CA HIS A 548 -22.57 18.08 16.77
C HIS A 548 -23.22 16.77 17.27
N LEU A 549 -22.78 16.32 18.44
CA LEU A 549 -23.41 15.17 19.08
C LEU A 549 -24.76 15.60 19.65
N ASP A 550 -25.80 14.81 19.36
CA ASP A 550 -27.14 15.11 19.87
C ASP A 550 -27.13 15.11 21.39
N SER A 551 -27.44 16.25 21.97
CA SER A 551 -27.44 16.45 23.41
C SER A 551 -28.54 15.69 24.16
N ARG A 552 -29.55 15.20 23.46
CA ARG A 552 -30.72 14.53 24.06
C ARG A 552 -30.49 13.11 24.54
N GLY A 553 -29.30 12.58 24.37
CA GLY A 553 -28.95 11.24 24.85
C GLY A 553 -27.61 11.17 25.58
N LEU A 554 -26.88 12.30 25.65
CA LEU A 554 -25.62 12.40 26.37
C LEU A 554 -25.88 12.74 27.85
N GLY A 555 -25.75 11.75 28.73
CA GLY A 555 -25.71 11.99 30.16
C GLY A 555 -24.47 12.77 30.57
N ALA A 556 -24.49 13.35 31.77
CA ALA A 556 -23.28 13.92 32.35
C ALA A 556 -22.30 12.79 32.73
N GLY A 557 -21.03 12.99 32.41
CA GLY A 557 -19.99 12.01 32.66
C GLY A 557 -18.85 12.00 31.68
N ARG A 558 -18.04 10.95 31.76
CA ARG A 558 -16.94 10.68 30.83
C ARG A 558 -17.41 9.71 29.76
N HIS A 559 -17.33 10.12 28.51
CA HIS A 559 -17.64 9.35 27.31
C HIS A 559 -16.39 9.03 26.55
N ARG A 560 -16.44 7.99 25.72
CA ARG A 560 -15.41 7.59 24.78
C ARG A 560 -15.88 7.88 23.37
N VAL A 561 -15.12 8.67 22.64
CA VAL A 561 -15.42 9.03 21.26
C VAL A 561 -14.31 8.56 20.34
N GLN A 562 -14.67 8.06 19.14
CA GLN A 562 -13.80 7.66 18.05
C GLN A 562 -14.42 8.12 16.75
N LEU A 563 -13.59 8.31 15.72
CA LEU A 563 -14.04 8.54 14.35
C LEU A 563 -13.92 7.24 13.57
N LEU A 564 -14.92 6.92 12.77
CA LEU A 564 -14.95 5.81 11.83
C LEU A 564 -15.07 6.41 10.42
N ALA A 565 -14.16 6.04 9.51
CA ALA A 565 -14.30 6.28 8.09
C ALA A 565 -14.54 4.98 7.36
N THR A 566 -15.39 5.01 6.36
CA THR A 566 -15.73 3.85 5.50
C THR A 566 -15.69 4.30 4.06
N ASP A 567 -14.99 3.54 3.21
CA ASP A 567 -14.91 3.75 1.76
C ASP A 567 -16.12 3.19 1.01
N ILE A 568 -16.05 3.22 -0.31
CA ILE A 568 -17.14 2.71 -1.17
C ILE A 568 -17.24 1.18 -1.15
N ASP A 569 -16.13 0.48 -0.88
CA ASP A 569 -16.05 -0.98 -0.83
C ASP A 569 -16.42 -1.54 0.56
N GLY A 570 -16.74 -0.65 1.49
CA GLY A 570 -17.18 -0.99 2.84
C GLY A 570 -16.05 -1.24 3.83
N GLN A 571 -14.81 -0.98 3.45
CA GLN A 571 -13.68 -1.04 4.37
C GLN A 571 -13.70 0.15 5.33
N SER A 572 -13.17 -0.04 6.50
CA SER A 572 -13.31 0.96 7.55
C SER A 572 -12.07 1.08 8.41
N THR A 573 -11.68 2.31 8.69
CA THR A 573 -10.67 2.64 9.70
C THR A 573 -11.32 3.31 10.90
N LEU A 574 -10.97 2.84 12.09
CA LEU A 574 -11.43 3.38 13.37
C LEU A 574 -10.26 4.07 14.08
N SER A 575 -10.43 5.34 14.40
CA SER A 575 -9.40 6.12 15.10
C SER A 575 -9.12 5.62 16.53
N SER A 576 -7.99 6.01 17.07
CA SER A 576 -7.73 5.92 18.51
C SER A 576 -8.81 6.64 19.32
N PRO A 577 -9.20 6.12 20.50
CA PRO A 577 -10.23 6.72 21.30
C PRO A 577 -9.78 8.01 22.01
N SER A 578 -10.67 8.99 22.06
CA SER A 578 -10.50 10.23 22.82
C SER A 578 -11.57 10.36 23.91
N PRO A 579 -11.25 10.92 25.08
CA PRO A 579 -12.26 11.19 26.09
C PRO A 579 -13.09 12.42 25.73
N LEU A 580 -14.39 12.34 25.93
CA LEU A 580 -15.32 13.45 25.87
C LEU A 580 -15.98 13.62 27.23
N LEU A 581 -15.83 14.79 27.84
CA LEU A 581 -16.32 15.07 29.20
C LEU A 581 -17.54 15.96 29.12
N ILE A 582 -18.70 15.43 29.45
CA ILE A 582 -19.98 16.15 29.36
C ILE A 582 -20.52 16.46 30.75
N ASP A 583 -20.91 17.73 30.94
CA ASP A 583 -21.64 18.20 32.11
C ASP A 583 -22.78 19.13 31.69
N GLY A 584 -23.97 18.71 31.92
CA GLY A 584 -25.22 19.46 31.74
C GLY A 584 -26.09 19.43 33.00
N GLU A 585 -25.49 19.02 34.13
CA GLU A 585 -26.18 18.95 35.39
C GLU A 585 -25.91 20.15 36.27
N LEU A 586 -26.91 20.52 37.05
CA LEU A 586 -26.75 21.58 38.04
C LEU A 586 -26.02 21.06 39.27
N PRO A 587 -25.23 21.89 39.96
CA PRO A 587 -24.62 21.49 41.22
C PRO A 587 -25.66 21.00 42.25
N ALA A 588 -25.40 19.91 42.90
CA ALA A 588 -26.23 19.30 43.92
C ALA A 588 -26.12 20.13 45.22
N VAL A 589 -27.28 20.41 45.83
CA VAL A 589 -27.39 21.14 47.10
C VAL A 589 -27.92 20.20 48.20
N THR A 590 -27.14 20.06 49.24
CA THR A 590 -27.56 19.37 50.46
C THR A 590 -27.79 20.40 51.58
N ILE A 591 -29.02 20.44 52.13
CA ILE A 591 -29.38 21.28 53.23
C ILE A 591 -29.76 20.36 54.40
N ALA A 592 -29.02 20.42 55.52
CA ALA A 592 -29.23 19.61 56.72
C ALA A 592 -29.19 20.45 57.97
N ARG A 593 -29.81 19.95 59.07
CA ARG A 593 -29.63 20.56 60.38
C ARG A 593 -28.16 20.41 60.81
N ALA A 594 -27.61 21.47 61.38
CA ALA A 594 -26.28 21.37 61.99
C ALA A 594 -26.45 20.77 63.42
N GLN A 595 -25.43 20.04 63.85
CA GLN A 595 -25.44 19.43 65.20
C GLN A 595 -25.35 20.51 66.27
N GLY A 596 -26.20 20.42 67.26
CA GLY A 596 -26.21 21.31 68.42
C GLY A 596 -26.96 22.62 68.24
N GLY A 597 -28.29 22.65 68.48
CA GLY A 597 -29.12 23.83 68.53
C GLY A 597 -29.76 24.23 67.19
N TYR A 598 -30.16 25.51 67.07
CA TYR A 598 -30.91 26.06 65.92
C TYR A 598 -30.00 26.30 64.69
N GLY A 599 -29.28 25.28 64.25
CA GLY A 599 -28.31 25.44 63.13
C GLY A 599 -28.73 24.74 61.82
N VAL A 600 -28.32 25.32 60.71
CA VAL A 600 -28.43 24.75 59.37
C VAL A 600 -27.04 24.69 58.70
N SER A 601 -26.78 23.58 58.02
CA SER A 601 -25.61 23.44 57.17
C SER A 601 -26.05 23.29 55.71
N VAL A 602 -25.40 24.00 54.83
CA VAL A 602 -25.59 23.92 53.36
C VAL A 602 -24.28 23.46 52.71
N ARG A 603 -24.36 22.44 51.88
CA ARG A 603 -23.23 21.93 51.11
C ARG A 603 -23.63 21.93 49.62
N VAL A 604 -22.79 22.50 48.80
CA VAL A 604 -22.92 22.47 47.35
C VAL A 604 -21.79 21.63 46.79
N SER A 605 -22.12 20.69 45.93
CA SER A 605 -21.16 19.79 45.28
C SER A 605 -21.56 19.58 43.85
N ASP A 606 -20.57 19.28 43.03
CA ASP A 606 -20.70 18.96 41.63
C ASP A 606 -19.72 17.86 41.34
N ALA A 607 -20.15 16.81 40.60
CA ALA A 607 -19.38 15.62 40.33
C ALA A 607 -18.53 15.73 39.07
N HIS A 608 -18.80 16.74 38.20
CA HIS A 608 -18.27 16.82 36.87
C HIS A 608 -17.41 18.09 36.68
N SER A 609 -17.94 19.19 36.16
CA SER A 609 -17.18 20.42 35.90
C SER A 609 -16.73 21.12 37.17
N GLY A 610 -17.46 20.91 38.23
CA GLY A 610 -17.22 21.46 39.56
C GLY A 610 -17.95 22.81 39.80
N VAL A 611 -18.19 23.09 41.08
CA VAL A 611 -18.92 24.28 41.56
C VAL A 611 -18.08 25.55 41.32
N ASP A 612 -18.65 26.58 40.74
CA ASP A 612 -18.13 27.95 40.81
C ASP A 612 -18.48 28.54 42.22
N ALA A 613 -17.57 28.33 43.15
CA ALA A 613 -17.79 28.77 44.54
C ALA A 613 -18.07 30.27 44.68
N ARG A 614 -17.53 31.12 43.78
CA ARG A 614 -17.75 32.60 43.82
C ARG A 614 -19.20 32.98 43.51
N ALA A 615 -19.86 32.17 42.69
CA ALA A 615 -21.25 32.39 42.29
C ALA A 615 -22.28 31.76 43.25
N VAL A 616 -21.84 30.93 44.23
CA VAL A 616 -22.76 30.38 45.25
C VAL A 616 -23.15 31.42 46.27
N SER A 617 -24.46 31.57 46.50
CA SER A 617 -25.00 32.40 47.55
C SER A 617 -26.15 31.69 48.29
N VAL A 618 -26.26 31.91 49.58
CA VAL A 618 -27.27 31.35 50.44
C VAL A 618 -27.97 32.46 51.18
N SER A 619 -29.31 32.47 51.15
CA SER A 619 -30.16 33.23 52.04
C SER A 619 -30.78 32.28 53.06
N PHE A 620 -30.66 32.58 54.32
CA PHE A 620 -31.10 31.67 55.39
C PHE A 620 -32.55 31.90 55.81
N GLY A 621 -33.23 32.92 55.28
CA GLY A 621 -34.66 33.18 55.57
C GLY A 621 -34.94 33.94 56.84
N ASP A 622 -33.91 34.40 57.54
CA ASP A 622 -33.98 35.25 58.74
C ASP A 622 -33.34 36.62 58.54
N GLY A 623 -33.12 37.03 57.27
CA GLY A 623 -32.46 38.28 56.91
C GLY A 623 -30.96 38.15 56.71
N HIS A 624 -30.34 37.03 57.06
CA HIS A 624 -28.91 36.77 56.83
C HIS A 624 -28.67 36.06 55.52
N SER A 625 -27.53 36.38 54.90
CA SER A 625 -27.05 35.72 53.70
C SER A 625 -25.53 35.52 53.74
N ALA A 626 -25.05 34.56 52.97
CA ALA A 626 -23.60 34.30 52.75
C ALA A 626 -23.31 33.92 51.30
N ARG A 627 -22.07 34.12 50.84
CA ARG A 627 -21.66 33.83 49.47
C ARG A 627 -20.18 33.45 49.37
N GLY A 628 -19.80 32.88 48.24
CA GLY A 628 -18.38 32.66 47.89
C GLY A 628 -17.78 31.38 48.42
N HIS A 629 -18.57 30.45 48.92
CA HIS A 629 -18.11 29.19 49.47
C HIS A 629 -18.96 28.00 48.97
N LYS A 630 -18.46 26.77 49.12
CA LYS A 630 -19.19 25.51 48.86
C LYS A 630 -19.86 24.93 50.08
N ARG A 631 -19.53 25.44 51.27
CA ARG A 631 -20.10 25.02 52.56
C ARG A 631 -20.43 26.28 53.38
N PHE A 632 -21.62 26.26 53.95
CA PHE A 632 -22.10 27.31 54.83
C PHE A 632 -22.69 26.66 56.06
N VAL A 633 -22.48 27.27 57.21
CA VAL A 633 -23.13 26.92 58.46
C VAL A 633 -23.72 28.21 59.03
N HIS A 634 -25.01 28.18 59.41
CA HIS A 634 -25.69 29.32 59.99
C HIS A 634 -26.45 28.87 61.22
N ARG A 635 -26.49 29.73 62.26
CA ARG A 635 -27.21 29.49 63.52
C ARG A 635 -28.29 30.54 63.67
N TYR A 636 -29.52 30.09 63.75
CA TYR A 636 -30.68 30.94 64.00
C TYR A 636 -30.77 31.39 65.46
N ALA A 637 -31.28 32.60 65.70
CA ALA A 637 -31.47 33.12 67.04
C ALA A 637 -32.62 32.42 67.79
N ARG A 638 -33.59 31.83 67.09
CA ARG A 638 -34.79 31.17 67.63
C ARG A 638 -35.13 29.91 66.82
N GLY A 639 -35.84 28.96 67.45
CA GLY A 639 -36.49 27.88 66.75
C GLY A 639 -37.60 28.40 65.84
N GLY A 640 -37.81 27.73 64.70
CA GLY A 640 -38.79 28.14 63.71
C GLY A 640 -38.66 27.39 62.40
N VAL A 641 -39.48 27.77 61.43
CA VAL A 641 -39.41 27.29 60.06
C VAL A 641 -38.87 28.44 59.20
N TYR A 642 -37.74 28.18 58.57
CA TYR A 642 -37.03 29.14 57.70
C TYR A 642 -36.94 28.64 56.29
N GLN A 643 -37.15 29.56 55.31
CA GLN A 643 -36.94 29.23 53.91
C GLN A 643 -35.48 29.50 53.53
N VAL A 644 -34.70 28.44 53.35
CA VAL A 644 -33.34 28.56 52.86
C VAL A 644 -33.37 28.54 51.32
N VAL A 645 -32.78 29.59 50.73
CA VAL A 645 -32.65 29.72 49.27
C VAL A 645 -31.16 29.69 48.89
N VAL A 646 -30.80 28.77 48.04
CA VAL A 646 -29.41 28.57 47.57
C VAL A 646 -29.36 28.80 46.09
N HIS A 647 -28.59 29.78 45.63
CA HIS A 647 -28.23 29.98 44.26
C HIS A 647 -26.92 29.24 44.01
N VAL A 648 -26.90 28.44 42.99
CA VAL A 648 -25.72 27.66 42.60
C VAL A 648 -25.35 27.92 41.15
N ARG A 649 -24.07 27.76 40.83
CA ARG A 649 -23.54 27.80 39.48
C ARG A 649 -22.36 26.82 39.40
N ASP A 650 -22.27 26.10 38.30
CA ASP A 650 -21.09 25.31 37.98
C ASP A 650 -20.02 26.15 37.26
N LYS A 651 -18.89 25.53 36.93
CA LYS A 651 -17.81 26.19 36.18
C LYS A 651 -18.12 26.38 34.70
N LEU A 652 -19.12 25.67 34.15
CA LEU A 652 -19.60 25.86 32.77
C LEU A 652 -20.68 26.95 32.67
N GLY A 653 -21.12 27.46 33.81
CA GLY A 653 -22.07 28.57 33.87
C GLY A 653 -23.53 28.14 33.99
N ASP A 654 -23.81 26.86 34.19
CA ASP A 654 -25.17 26.38 34.45
C ASP A 654 -25.58 26.75 35.86
N ALA A 655 -26.69 27.47 35.96
CA ALA A 655 -27.14 28.08 37.22
C ALA A 655 -28.53 27.59 37.62
N GLY A 656 -28.70 27.40 38.89
CA GLY A 656 -29.96 26.95 39.47
C GLY A 656 -30.25 27.58 40.85
N VAL A 657 -31.50 27.41 41.29
CA VAL A 657 -31.95 27.87 42.60
C VAL A 657 -32.67 26.76 43.32
N VAL A 658 -32.16 26.40 44.49
CA VAL A 658 -32.80 25.43 45.37
C VAL A 658 -33.45 26.15 46.55
N ARG A 659 -34.73 25.86 46.79
CA ARG A 659 -35.51 26.43 47.93
C ARG A 659 -35.96 25.26 48.81
N ARG A 660 -35.70 25.38 50.11
CA ARG A 660 -36.12 24.37 51.07
C ARG A 660 -36.56 25.00 52.39
N LEU A 661 -37.70 24.57 52.92
CA LEU A 661 -38.11 24.91 54.26
C LEU A 661 -37.36 23.99 55.26
N VAL A 662 -36.72 24.61 56.25
CA VAL A 662 -35.94 23.93 57.28
C VAL A 662 -36.58 24.30 58.66
N SER A 663 -37.03 23.29 59.34
CA SER A 663 -37.53 23.48 60.75
C SER A 663 -36.36 23.23 61.70
N VAL A 664 -36.02 24.24 62.48
CA VAL A 664 -35.02 24.14 63.58
C VAL A 664 -35.72 24.26 64.93
N ARG A 665 -35.42 23.31 65.79
CA ARG A 665 -36.04 23.21 67.13
C ARG A 665 -34.94 23.08 68.17
#